data_d1d2afdc2d090d30ed76375e77674111
#
_entry.id   d1d2afdc2d090d30ed76375e77674111
#
_cell.length_a   1.000
_cell.length_b   1.000
_cell.length_c   1.000
_cell.angle_alpha   90.00
_cell.angle_beta   90.00
_cell.angle_gamma   90.00
#
_symmetry.space_group_name_H-M   'P 1'
#
loop_
_entity.id
_entity.type
_entity.pdbx_description
1 polymer ?
#
loop_
_entity_poly.entity_id
_entity_poly.type
_entity_poly.pdbx_seq_one_letter_code
_entity_poly.pdbx_strand_id
1 'polypeptide(L)'
;MKKFILLSASLMLAGIATAQPKYQKVDKGDFVEITQQGGRTLGYSQNSGVKILEVDGFAFKDLNRNGKLDKYEDWRLSSEERAEDLASQLSLEEIAGLMLYSSHQALPARESGSNKNTYNGNVFSKSYASPSDLTDQQIEFIVKDKVRHILITKVQSPYVAAEWNNKVQALCESLDHGIPANNSSDPRHGLISDDEFNAGSGGKISVWPGLLGMAATFDPAIAKRFGEVASTEYRALGMATALSPQIDLATEPRWRRAVATFGEGSKLATDIARTYTDGFQTSKGEDAREGAWGVNSVNAMVKHWPGGATGEGGRDAHFAFGKYAVYPGKNFEEHLLPFTEGAFKLEGGTEQASAVMPYYTISYGIDPSGKNIANGYSEYIIKDLLRTKYNYKGVICTDWGIVNEYSDLHTNNGKPWGLESMPAAERYLTVLMVGVDQYGGVNTTKHIIEAYELGKQKYGEKAIRARFEESAQRLLMNIFRTGLFENAYLEPVKSQAVVGNKEFMAEGFTAQLKSVVMLKNHAKTLPLQGRLKVYVPKRTYKGTYSQWSDRIKGEPYESYGISLNLVRKYFDIVENPDEADVALVFIQAPTVDRGHHKSDIEKGGTGYTPISLQYGDYTAKYARKQSIAGGDPKESFTNRSYYGKSVTTFNKVEMETVLATRKAMGKKPVIVAIAAERPMCFHEIEKAADAILIGFEVQNQAFMEIIAGKVEPQGLLPMQMPKDMRTVEEQCEDLPFDMKCYKDADGNVYDYAYGLNWSGVIKDWRTEKYAPKKE
;
A
#
# COMPACT_ATOMS: atom_id res chain seq x y z
N MET A 1 -1.05 -9.05 103.40
CA MET A 1 -1.01 -8.04 102.36
C MET A 1 -0.46 -8.74 101.08
N LYS A 2 -1.37 -9.14 100.21
CA LYS A 2 -1.02 -9.84 98.94
C LYS A 2 -1.02 -8.80 97.84
N LYS A 3 0.12 -8.61 97.13
CA LYS A 3 0.26 -7.78 95.91
C LYS A 3 -0.20 -8.58 94.69
N PHE A 4 -1.21 -8.09 94.01
CA PHE A 4 -1.57 -8.55 92.71
C PHE A 4 -0.71 -7.84 91.64
N ILE A 5 -0.04 -8.62 90.81
CA ILE A 5 0.65 -8.14 89.58
C ILE A 5 -0.28 -8.37 88.43
N LEU A 6 -0.76 -7.29 87.75
CA LEU A 6 -1.47 -7.37 86.50
C LEU A 6 -0.43 -7.44 85.39
N LEU A 7 -0.45 -8.54 84.61
CA LEU A 7 0.28 -8.67 83.35
C LEU A 7 -0.63 -8.18 82.22
N SER A 8 -0.30 -7.03 81.63
CA SER A 8 -0.97 -6.56 80.43
C SER A 8 -0.31 -7.20 79.18
N ALA A 9 -1.01 -8.07 78.50
CA ALA A 9 -0.63 -8.62 77.21
C ALA A 9 -1.00 -7.63 76.08
N SER A 10 0.02 -6.98 75.50
CA SER A 10 -0.17 -6.16 74.32
C SER A 10 -0.23 -7.09 73.06
N LEU A 11 -1.43 -7.24 72.45
CA LEU A 11 -1.57 -7.82 71.15
C LEU A 11 -1.04 -6.80 70.12
N MET A 12 0.11 -7.09 69.47
CA MET A 12 0.52 -6.42 68.26
C MET A 12 -0.35 -6.97 67.09
N LEU A 13 -1.34 -6.20 66.62
CA LEU A 13 -1.92 -6.39 65.32
C LEU A 13 -0.89 -5.92 64.28
N ALA A 14 -0.24 -6.89 63.61
CA ALA A 14 0.48 -6.61 62.39
C ALA A 14 -0.55 -6.22 61.32
N GLY A 15 -0.75 -4.93 61.11
CA GLY A 15 -1.53 -4.42 59.97
C GLY A 15 -0.80 -4.78 58.68
N ILE A 16 -1.41 -5.66 57.92
CA ILE A 16 -1.01 -5.85 56.52
C ILE A 16 -1.33 -4.52 55.81
N ALA A 17 -0.31 -3.69 55.62
CA ALA A 17 -0.42 -2.50 54.81
C ALA A 17 -0.60 -2.98 53.34
N THR A 18 -1.83 -3.08 52.91
CA THR A 18 -2.13 -3.22 51.46
C THR A 18 -1.65 -1.91 50.84
N ALA A 19 -0.63 -2.01 49.96
CA ALA A 19 -0.19 -0.87 49.18
C ALA A 19 -1.41 -0.30 48.45
N GLN A 20 -1.60 1.01 48.49
CA GLN A 20 -2.69 1.61 47.71
C GLN A 20 -2.46 1.34 46.24
N PRO A 21 -3.54 1.01 45.47
CA PRO A 21 -3.41 0.77 44.04
C PRO A 21 -2.77 1.98 43.35
N LYS A 22 -1.75 1.73 42.53
CA LYS A 22 -1.06 2.75 41.70
C LYS A 22 -1.81 3.11 40.46
N TYR A 23 -3.06 2.64 40.29
CA TYR A 23 -3.84 2.81 39.07
C TYR A 23 -5.24 3.37 39.34
N GLN A 24 -5.81 3.98 38.32
CA GLN A 24 -7.18 4.51 38.28
C GLN A 24 -7.94 3.90 37.10
N LYS A 25 -9.23 3.61 37.31
CA LYS A 25 -10.15 3.11 36.29
C LYS A 25 -11.10 4.22 35.87
N VAL A 26 -11.25 4.41 34.55
CA VAL A 26 -12.17 5.36 33.94
C VAL A 26 -13.05 4.62 32.93
N ASP A 27 -14.37 4.68 33.13
CA ASP A 27 -15.34 4.15 32.17
C ASP A 27 -15.42 5.11 30.96
N LYS A 28 -15.20 4.59 29.75
CA LYS A 28 -15.26 5.31 28.48
C LYS A 28 -16.51 4.95 27.67
N GLY A 29 -17.43 4.17 28.24
CA GLY A 29 -18.63 3.65 27.59
C GLY A 29 -18.39 2.28 26.93
N ASP A 30 -17.71 2.22 25.80
CA ASP A 30 -17.43 0.96 25.09
C ASP A 30 -16.36 0.11 25.81
N PHE A 31 -15.51 0.72 26.59
CA PHE A 31 -14.40 0.06 27.30
C PHE A 31 -14.04 0.80 28.60
N VAL A 32 -13.28 0.14 29.45
CA VAL A 32 -12.68 0.73 30.63
C VAL A 32 -11.20 1.00 30.38
N GLU A 33 -10.76 2.21 30.62
CA GLU A 33 -9.35 2.61 30.61
C GLU A 33 -8.77 2.56 32.02
N ILE A 34 -7.57 1.99 32.13
CA ILE A 34 -6.77 1.98 33.38
C ILE A 34 -5.50 2.78 33.13
N THR A 35 -5.33 3.87 33.85
CA THR A 35 -4.09 4.65 33.87
C THR A 35 -3.26 4.30 35.11
N GLN A 36 -1.94 4.19 34.96
CA GLN A 36 -1.02 3.75 36.03
C GLN A 36 0.21 4.64 36.06
N GLN A 37 0.57 5.12 37.25
CA GLN A 37 1.81 5.88 37.40
C GLN A 37 3.03 4.95 37.30
N GLY A 38 3.86 5.15 36.27
CA GLY A 38 5.02 4.31 36.00
C GLY A 38 4.67 2.95 35.38
N GLY A 39 3.41 2.74 34.97
CA GLY A 39 2.93 1.54 34.27
C GLY A 39 2.30 1.84 32.92
N ARG A 40 1.77 0.80 32.25
CA ARG A 40 1.12 0.92 30.95
C ARG A 40 -0.35 1.29 31.09
N THR A 41 -0.87 2.13 30.20
CA THR A 41 -2.31 2.35 30.09
C THR A 41 -2.95 1.09 29.51
N LEU A 42 -3.96 0.55 30.22
CA LEU A 42 -4.69 -0.64 29.78
C LEU A 42 -6.10 -0.26 29.32
N GLY A 43 -6.61 -0.99 28.33
CA GLY A 43 -8.00 -0.92 27.90
C GLY A 43 -8.61 -2.31 27.87
N TYR A 44 -9.85 -2.46 28.34
CA TYR A 44 -10.59 -3.73 28.27
C TYR A 44 -12.09 -3.51 28.19
N SER A 45 -12.81 -4.42 27.55
CA SER A 45 -14.26 -4.42 27.54
C SER A 45 -14.83 -5.07 28.79
N GLN A 46 -15.80 -4.43 29.44
CA GLN A 46 -16.49 -5.01 30.59
C GLN A 46 -17.20 -6.33 30.26
N ASN A 47 -17.57 -6.51 29.00
CA ASN A 47 -18.29 -7.69 28.51
C ASN A 47 -17.36 -8.82 28.02
N SER A 48 -16.03 -8.60 28.00
CA SER A 48 -15.08 -9.61 27.52
C SER A 48 -14.83 -10.74 28.52
N GLY A 49 -15.20 -10.55 29.80
CA GLY A 49 -14.93 -11.48 30.88
C GLY A 49 -13.50 -11.40 31.43
N VAL A 50 -12.65 -10.53 30.88
CA VAL A 50 -11.29 -10.26 31.38
C VAL A 50 -11.36 -9.67 32.79
N LYS A 51 -10.52 -10.18 33.70
CA LYS A 51 -10.33 -9.65 35.06
C LYS A 51 -9.04 -8.85 35.13
N ILE A 52 -9.00 -7.95 36.10
CA ILE A 52 -7.79 -7.19 36.38
C ILE A 52 -7.10 -7.80 37.61
N LEU A 53 -5.89 -8.27 37.40
CA LEU A 53 -4.99 -8.72 38.47
C LEU A 53 -4.20 -7.52 39.01
N GLU A 54 -3.96 -7.51 40.32
CA GLU A 54 -3.10 -6.52 40.97
C GLU A 54 -1.83 -7.22 41.46
N VAL A 55 -0.68 -6.79 40.91
CA VAL A 55 0.64 -7.29 41.31
C VAL A 55 1.57 -6.09 41.55
N ASP A 56 2.18 -5.98 42.70
CA ASP A 56 3.06 -4.89 43.13
C ASP A 56 2.41 -3.49 43.04
N GLY A 57 1.07 -3.45 43.20
CA GLY A 57 0.25 -2.25 43.06
C GLY A 57 -0.08 -1.83 41.63
N PHE A 58 0.34 -2.59 40.63
CA PHE A 58 0.00 -2.38 39.20
C PHE A 58 -1.12 -3.31 38.74
N ALA A 59 -1.89 -2.84 37.76
CA ALA A 59 -2.94 -3.60 37.12
C ALA A 59 -2.39 -4.36 35.92
N PHE A 60 -2.90 -5.60 35.70
CA PHE A 60 -2.64 -6.48 34.57
C PHE A 60 -3.96 -7.09 34.11
N LYS A 61 -4.06 -7.42 32.82
CA LYS A 61 -5.23 -8.11 32.27
C LYS A 61 -5.03 -9.63 32.37
N ASP A 62 -5.97 -10.33 33.01
CA ASP A 62 -6.07 -11.80 33.04
C ASP A 62 -6.82 -12.22 31.76
N LEU A 63 -6.08 -12.31 30.64
CA LEU A 63 -6.65 -12.50 29.31
C LEU A 63 -7.16 -13.93 29.08
N ASN A 64 -6.47 -14.93 29.62
CA ASN A 64 -6.90 -16.33 29.56
C ASN A 64 -7.79 -16.75 30.74
N ARG A 65 -8.08 -15.83 31.67
CA ARG A 65 -9.03 -16.00 32.80
C ARG A 65 -8.64 -17.11 33.80
N ASN A 66 -7.35 -17.41 33.91
CA ASN A 66 -6.83 -18.45 34.81
C ASN A 66 -6.58 -17.95 36.25
N GLY A 67 -6.71 -16.64 36.49
CA GLY A 67 -6.52 -15.98 37.77
C GLY A 67 -5.05 -15.84 38.21
N LYS A 68 -4.10 -15.97 37.29
CA LYS A 68 -2.66 -15.83 37.47
C LYS A 68 -2.10 -14.85 36.45
N LEU A 69 -1.01 -14.19 36.79
CA LEU A 69 -0.28 -13.37 35.82
C LEU A 69 0.68 -14.26 35.03
N ASP A 70 0.33 -14.58 33.78
CA ASP A 70 1.20 -15.29 32.85
C ASP A 70 2.23 -14.34 32.23
N LYS A 71 3.33 -14.87 31.70
CA LYS A 71 4.39 -14.02 31.14
C LYS A 71 3.88 -13.15 29.99
N TYR A 72 3.02 -13.67 29.12
CA TYR A 72 2.49 -12.89 27.99
C TYR A 72 1.59 -11.74 28.41
N GLU A 73 0.99 -11.79 29.60
CA GLU A 73 0.14 -10.74 30.20
C GLU A 73 0.95 -9.68 30.94
N ASP A 74 2.19 -10.02 31.33
CA ASP A 74 3.06 -9.11 32.05
C ASP A 74 3.72 -8.09 31.10
N TRP A 75 3.12 -6.90 31.03
CA TRP A 75 3.58 -5.80 30.17
C TRP A 75 4.97 -5.23 30.57
N ARG A 76 5.58 -5.71 31.64
CA ARG A 76 6.95 -5.34 32.07
C ARG A 76 8.01 -6.14 31.32
N LEU A 77 7.65 -7.31 30.77
CA LEU A 77 8.54 -8.15 29.99
C LEU A 77 8.66 -7.66 28.54
N SER A 78 9.71 -8.09 27.85
CA SER A 78 9.93 -7.78 26.45
C SER A 78 8.86 -8.39 25.53
N SER A 79 8.64 -7.79 24.37
CA SER A 79 7.71 -8.36 23.37
C SER A 79 8.13 -9.75 22.92
N GLU A 80 9.44 -10.05 22.89
CA GLU A 80 9.98 -11.35 22.53
C GLU A 80 9.65 -12.43 23.56
N GLU A 81 9.91 -12.16 24.86
CA GLU A 81 9.58 -13.08 25.95
C GLU A 81 8.07 -13.38 25.99
N ARG A 82 7.23 -12.36 25.77
CA ARG A 82 5.77 -12.48 25.76
C ARG A 82 5.27 -13.26 24.56
N ALA A 83 5.83 -13.01 23.37
CA ALA A 83 5.46 -13.72 22.15
C ALA A 83 5.87 -15.20 22.18
N GLU A 84 7.05 -15.51 22.75
CA GLU A 84 7.52 -16.89 22.95
C GLU A 84 6.60 -17.64 23.92
N ASP A 85 6.30 -17.05 25.06
CA ASP A 85 5.42 -17.64 26.08
C ASP A 85 4.03 -17.93 25.50
N LEU A 86 3.39 -16.95 24.87
CA LEU A 86 2.05 -17.12 24.30
C LEU A 86 2.05 -18.14 23.15
N ALA A 87 3.00 -18.09 22.21
CA ALA A 87 3.05 -19.02 21.10
C ALA A 87 3.12 -20.49 21.57
N SER A 88 3.81 -20.76 22.69
CA SER A 88 3.92 -22.11 23.26
C SER A 88 2.61 -22.62 23.86
N GLN A 89 1.70 -21.72 24.25
CA GLN A 89 0.40 -22.04 24.88
C GLN A 89 -0.73 -22.22 23.86
N LEU A 90 -0.57 -21.63 22.65
CA LEU A 90 -1.65 -21.64 21.63
C LEU A 90 -1.98 -23.03 21.11
N SER A 91 -3.26 -23.29 20.89
CA SER A 91 -3.74 -24.44 20.11
C SER A 91 -3.30 -24.35 18.64
N LEU A 92 -3.41 -25.46 17.92
CA LEU A 92 -3.14 -25.48 16.47
C LEU A 92 -4.08 -24.51 15.73
N GLU A 93 -5.35 -24.47 16.10
CA GLU A 93 -6.37 -23.62 15.52
C GLU A 93 -6.08 -22.14 15.73
N GLU A 94 -5.60 -21.73 16.92
CA GLU A 94 -5.22 -20.35 17.21
C GLU A 94 -4.00 -19.95 16.41
N ILE A 95 -2.97 -20.79 16.30
CA ILE A 95 -1.80 -20.50 15.45
C ILE A 95 -2.22 -20.40 13.99
N ALA A 96 -3.03 -21.34 13.50
CA ALA A 96 -3.54 -21.30 12.14
C ALA A 96 -4.35 -20.03 11.87
N GLY A 97 -5.14 -19.56 12.84
CA GLY A 97 -5.88 -18.31 12.76
C GLY A 97 -4.98 -17.07 12.71
N LEU A 98 -3.89 -17.03 13.50
CA LEU A 98 -2.88 -15.97 13.39
C LEU A 98 -2.18 -15.94 12.03
N MET A 99 -1.98 -17.09 11.40
CA MET A 99 -1.37 -17.22 10.07
C MET A 99 -2.30 -16.76 8.95
N LEU A 100 -3.57 -16.47 9.22
CA LEU A 100 -4.51 -15.92 8.24
C LEU A 100 -4.45 -14.39 8.19
N TYR A 101 -4.58 -13.86 6.97
CA TYR A 101 -4.87 -12.45 6.72
C TYR A 101 -6.17 -12.36 5.93
N SER A 102 -7.16 -11.61 6.42
CA SER A 102 -8.50 -11.63 5.85
C SER A 102 -8.57 -11.15 4.39
N SER A 103 -9.61 -11.53 3.69
CA SER A 103 -10.05 -10.85 2.48
C SER A 103 -10.42 -9.40 2.76
N HIS A 104 -10.60 -8.60 1.70
CA HIS A 104 -10.93 -7.17 1.78
C HIS A 104 -12.25 -6.93 2.51
N GLN A 105 -12.23 -6.16 3.60
CA GLN A 105 -13.41 -5.75 4.36
C GLN A 105 -13.77 -4.29 4.08
N ALA A 106 -15.03 -3.92 4.28
CA ALA A 106 -15.53 -2.55 4.17
C ALA A 106 -16.51 -2.25 5.30
N LEU A 107 -16.61 -0.99 5.71
CA LEU A 107 -17.43 -0.48 6.80
C LEU A 107 -18.31 0.69 6.32
N PRO A 108 -19.64 0.50 6.09
CA PRO A 108 -20.36 -0.79 6.12
C PRO A 108 -19.94 -1.73 4.99
N ALA A 109 -20.31 -3.00 5.12
CA ALA A 109 -19.94 -4.06 4.19
C ALA A 109 -20.38 -3.79 2.75
N ARG A 110 -19.62 -4.34 1.79
CA ARG A 110 -20.01 -4.34 0.36
C ARG A 110 -21.23 -5.23 0.15
N GLU A 111 -22.16 -4.78 -0.67
CA GLU A 111 -23.43 -5.49 -0.95
C GLU A 111 -23.36 -6.42 -2.16
N SER A 112 -22.27 -6.36 -2.92
CA SER A 112 -22.07 -7.13 -4.15
C SER A 112 -20.61 -7.50 -4.36
N GLY A 113 -20.36 -8.42 -5.30
CA GLY A 113 -19.01 -8.89 -5.65
C GLY A 113 -18.49 -9.98 -4.70
N SER A 114 -17.23 -10.37 -4.90
CA SER A 114 -16.58 -11.46 -4.16
C SER A 114 -16.36 -11.16 -2.67
N ASN A 115 -16.34 -9.88 -2.28
CA ASN A 115 -16.18 -9.43 -0.90
C ASN A 115 -17.51 -8.94 -0.28
N LYS A 116 -18.65 -9.44 -0.79
CA LYS A 116 -19.97 -9.19 -0.21
C LYS A 116 -20.07 -9.82 1.17
N ASN A 117 -20.54 -9.05 2.17
CA ASN A 117 -20.85 -9.55 3.50
C ASN A 117 -22.28 -9.17 3.91
N THR A 118 -22.80 -9.81 4.96
CA THR A 118 -24.19 -9.68 5.41
C THR A 118 -24.27 -9.37 6.92
N TYR A 119 -25.45 -8.90 7.33
CA TYR A 119 -25.84 -8.64 8.71
C TYR A 119 -27.15 -9.42 8.99
N ASN A 120 -27.10 -10.46 9.81
CA ASN A 120 -28.21 -11.41 10.00
C ASN A 120 -28.80 -11.90 8.67
N GLY A 121 -27.92 -12.29 7.72
CA GLY A 121 -28.28 -12.79 6.40
C GLY A 121 -28.66 -11.73 5.37
N ASN A 122 -28.77 -10.44 5.74
CA ASN A 122 -29.16 -9.36 4.85
C ASN A 122 -27.98 -8.46 4.46
N VAL A 123 -28.02 -7.88 3.26
CA VAL A 123 -27.09 -6.81 2.88
C VAL A 123 -27.37 -5.55 3.70
N PHE A 124 -26.39 -4.66 3.84
CA PHE A 124 -26.49 -3.50 4.72
C PHE A 124 -27.73 -2.64 4.46
N SER A 125 -28.04 -2.29 3.20
CA SER A 125 -29.20 -1.47 2.82
C SER A 125 -30.56 -2.09 3.14
N LYS A 126 -30.60 -3.43 3.44
CA LYS A 126 -31.81 -4.17 3.80
C LYS A 126 -31.77 -4.69 5.25
N SER A 127 -30.83 -4.24 6.05
CA SER A 127 -30.66 -4.58 7.45
C SER A 127 -31.00 -3.41 8.36
N TYR A 128 -31.09 -3.64 9.67
CA TYR A 128 -31.17 -2.60 10.70
C TYR A 128 -29.82 -2.34 11.37
N ALA A 129 -28.71 -2.83 10.76
CA ALA A 129 -27.38 -2.74 11.33
C ALA A 129 -26.84 -1.31 11.30
N SER A 130 -26.08 -0.94 12.32
CA SER A 130 -25.21 0.24 12.28
C SER A 130 -24.04 0.02 11.31
N PRO A 131 -23.53 1.08 10.65
CA PRO A 131 -22.33 0.96 9.82
C PRO A 131 -21.11 0.36 10.53
N SER A 132 -21.07 0.47 11.88
CA SER A 132 -20.02 -0.07 12.74
C SER A 132 -20.30 -1.47 13.29
N ASP A 133 -21.42 -2.11 12.92
CA ASP A 133 -21.72 -3.49 13.37
C ASP A 133 -20.83 -4.51 12.63
N LEU A 134 -20.53 -5.61 13.32
CA LEU A 134 -19.81 -6.73 12.72
C LEU A 134 -20.73 -7.49 11.78
N THR A 135 -20.19 -7.90 10.63
CA THR A 135 -20.92 -8.76 9.70
C THR A 135 -20.92 -10.22 10.16
N ASP A 136 -21.86 -11.01 9.64
CA ASP A 136 -21.94 -12.46 9.89
C ASP A 136 -20.59 -13.14 9.59
N GLN A 137 -19.96 -12.77 8.47
CA GLN A 137 -18.67 -13.32 8.03
C GLN A 137 -17.50 -12.88 8.90
N GLN A 138 -17.52 -11.64 9.41
CA GLN A 138 -16.51 -11.14 10.37
C GLN A 138 -16.60 -11.89 11.69
N ILE A 139 -17.81 -12.09 12.22
CA ILE A 139 -18.03 -12.90 13.43
C ILE A 139 -17.54 -14.32 13.19
N GLU A 140 -17.92 -14.94 12.06
CA GLU A 140 -17.53 -16.31 11.73
C GLU A 140 -16.00 -16.47 11.70
N PHE A 141 -15.27 -15.66 10.92
CA PHE A 141 -13.83 -15.85 10.80
C PHE A 141 -13.06 -15.47 12.08
N ILE A 142 -13.55 -14.51 12.90
CA ILE A 142 -12.93 -14.15 14.17
C ILE A 142 -13.14 -15.29 15.21
N VAL A 143 -14.36 -15.81 15.31
CA VAL A 143 -14.71 -16.78 16.36
C VAL A 143 -14.29 -18.20 15.98
N LYS A 144 -14.64 -18.66 14.76
CA LYS A 144 -14.40 -20.02 14.30
C LYS A 144 -12.99 -20.23 13.82
N ASP A 145 -12.53 -19.36 12.90
CA ASP A 145 -11.23 -19.50 12.26
C ASP A 145 -10.10 -18.70 12.97
N LYS A 146 -10.40 -18.07 14.10
CA LYS A 146 -9.44 -17.35 14.97
C LYS A 146 -8.61 -16.29 14.24
N VAL A 147 -9.12 -15.69 13.16
CA VAL A 147 -8.43 -14.63 12.41
C VAL A 147 -8.19 -13.42 13.29
N ARG A 148 -6.97 -12.88 13.28
CA ARG A 148 -6.56 -11.68 14.03
C ARG A 148 -6.00 -10.57 13.16
N HIS A 149 -5.72 -10.83 11.87
CA HIS A 149 -5.24 -9.83 10.93
C HIS A 149 -6.36 -9.51 9.93
N ILE A 150 -6.92 -8.30 10.01
CA ILE A 150 -8.12 -7.91 9.25
C ILE A 150 -7.77 -6.74 8.34
N LEU A 151 -7.97 -6.93 7.02
CA LEU A 151 -7.72 -5.92 6.00
C LEU A 151 -8.97 -5.07 5.76
N ILE A 152 -8.90 -3.78 6.10
CA ILE A 152 -9.97 -2.81 5.86
C ILE A 152 -9.60 -1.94 4.67
N THR A 153 -10.43 -1.94 3.63
CA THR A 153 -10.19 -1.18 2.40
C THR A 153 -11.16 -0.04 2.16
N LYS A 154 -12.22 0.05 2.97
CA LYS A 154 -13.21 1.12 2.90
C LYS A 154 -13.83 1.37 4.28
N VAL A 155 -13.94 2.64 4.68
CA VAL A 155 -14.66 3.05 5.89
C VAL A 155 -15.56 4.26 5.58
N GLN A 156 -16.72 4.32 6.22
CA GLN A 156 -17.67 5.42 6.02
C GLN A 156 -17.17 6.72 6.67
N SER A 157 -16.58 6.62 7.86
CA SER A 157 -16.01 7.74 8.59
C SER A 157 -15.03 7.25 9.65
N PRO A 158 -14.14 8.13 10.17
CA PRO A 158 -13.25 7.79 11.27
C PRO A 158 -14.00 7.36 12.53
N TYR A 159 -15.14 7.97 12.80
CA TYR A 159 -16.01 7.60 13.92
C TYR A 159 -16.49 6.15 13.81
N VAL A 160 -17.03 5.77 12.63
CA VAL A 160 -17.49 4.39 12.35
C VAL A 160 -16.32 3.39 12.44
N ALA A 161 -15.13 3.76 11.96
CA ALA A 161 -13.97 2.88 12.08
C ALA A 161 -13.57 2.60 13.52
N ALA A 162 -13.58 3.63 14.38
CA ALA A 162 -13.24 3.49 15.80
C ALA A 162 -14.29 2.67 16.57
N GLU A 163 -15.58 2.89 16.34
CA GLU A 163 -16.64 2.06 16.93
C GLU A 163 -16.54 0.60 16.49
N TRP A 164 -16.34 0.36 15.20
CA TRP A 164 -16.15 -0.99 14.66
C TRP A 164 -14.91 -1.65 15.29
N ASN A 165 -13.80 -0.93 15.38
CA ASN A 165 -12.58 -1.42 16.04
C ASN A 165 -12.89 -1.89 17.47
N ASN A 166 -13.60 -1.06 18.25
CA ASN A 166 -13.92 -1.42 19.64
C ASN A 166 -14.74 -2.70 19.73
N LYS A 167 -15.71 -2.91 18.82
CA LYS A 167 -16.50 -4.15 18.75
C LYS A 167 -15.66 -5.37 18.38
N VAL A 168 -14.74 -5.23 17.40
CA VAL A 168 -13.79 -6.29 17.03
C VAL A 168 -12.88 -6.64 18.21
N GLN A 169 -12.30 -5.63 18.86
CA GLN A 169 -11.39 -5.84 19.98
C GLN A 169 -12.10 -6.49 21.18
N ALA A 170 -13.32 -6.06 21.50
CA ALA A 170 -14.12 -6.68 22.56
C ALA A 170 -14.45 -8.14 22.25
N LEU A 171 -14.78 -8.48 20.98
CA LEU A 171 -14.99 -9.86 20.56
C LEU A 171 -13.71 -10.68 20.67
N CYS A 172 -12.60 -10.21 20.15
CA CYS A 172 -11.30 -10.89 20.23
C CYS A 172 -10.84 -11.09 21.68
N GLU A 173 -10.99 -10.08 22.55
CA GLU A 173 -10.65 -10.14 23.97
C GLU A 173 -11.51 -11.14 24.74
N SER A 174 -12.75 -11.42 24.30
CA SER A 174 -13.64 -12.41 24.91
C SER A 174 -13.28 -13.86 24.59
N LEU A 175 -12.36 -14.10 23.65
CA LEU A 175 -11.99 -15.43 23.18
C LEU A 175 -10.67 -15.90 23.82
N ASP A 176 -10.56 -17.19 24.03
CA ASP A 176 -9.39 -17.98 24.44
C ASP A 176 -8.29 -17.16 25.20
N HIS A 177 -7.17 -16.84 24.55
CA HIS A 177 -6.06 -16.05 25.13
C HIS A 177 -6.20 -14.54 24.97
N GLY A 178 -7.37 -14.04 24.55
CA GLY A 178 -7.64 -12.62 24.43
C GLY A 178 -6.74 -11.86 23.43
N ILE A 179 -6.24 -12.54 22.39
CA ILE A 179 -5.36 -11.97 21.38
C ILE A 179 -6.09 -10.87 20.62
N PRO A 180 -5.64 -9.60 20.65
CA PRO A 180 -6.29 -8.50 19.96
C PRO A 180 -6.16 -8.61 18.44
N ALA A 181 -7.13 -8.03 17.72
CA ALA A 181 -7.05 -7.90 16.28
C ALA A 181 -6.00 -6.86 15.87
N ASN A 182 -5.16 -7.20 14.90
CA ASN A 182 -4.23 -6.33 14.21
C ASN A 182 -4.86 -5.89 12.89
N ASN A 183 -5.69 -4.87 12.93
CA ASN A 183 -6.35 -4.33 11.76
C ASN A 183 -5.36 -3.56 10.87
N SER A 184 -5.64 -3.54 9.58
CA SER A 184 -4.73 -3.00 8.58
C SER A 184 -5.43 -2.34 7.40
N SER A 185 -4.67 -1.57 6.63
CA SER A 185 -5.04 -1.10 5.31
C SER A 185 -3.78 -0.82 4.48
N ASP A 186 -3.92 -0.70 3.15
CA ASP A 186 -2.92 0.01 2.35
C ASP A 186 -2.98 1.52 2.67
N PRO A 187 -1.89 2.29 2.58
CA PRO A 187 -1.95 3.73 2.72
C PRO A 187 -2.79 4.34 1.61
N ARG A 188 -3.89 4.94 1.99
CA ARG A 188 -4.92 5.46 1.10
C ARG A 188 -5.03 6.99 1.19
N HIS A 189 -3.88 7.66 1.18
CA HIS A 189 -3.78 9.12 1.30
C HIS A 189 -3.66 9.82 -0.06
N GLY A 190 -3.58 9.10 -1.18
CA GLY A 190 -3.56 9.62 -2.54
C GLY A 190 -4.95 9.70 -3.16
N LEU A 191 -5.10 10.47 -4.25
CA LEU A 191 -6.39 10.69 -4.93
C LEU A 191 -6.98 9.41 -5.54
N ILE A 192 -6.17 8.56 -6.18
CA ILE A 192 -6.63 7.29 -6.79
C ILE A 192 -7.12 6.31 -5.73
N SER A 193 -6.61 6.43 -4.50
CA SER A 193 -7.04 5.60 -3.37
C SER A 193 -8.40 5.97 -2.83
N ASP A 194 -8.91 7.17 -3.13
CA ASP A 194 -10.17 7.70 -2.60
C ASP A 194 -11.36 6.85 -2.99
N ASP A 195 -11.35 6.23 -4.16
CA ASP A 195 -12.43 5.34 -4.62
C ASP A 195 -12.68 4.16 -3.68
N GLU A 196 -11.64 3.69 -2.97
CA GLU A 196 -11.78 2.55 -2.06
C GLU A 196 -11.78 2.93 -0.58
N PHE A 197 -10.87 3.82 -0.17
CA PHE A 197 -10.64 4.12 1.24
C PHE A 197 -11.14 5.51 1.64
N ASN A 198 -10.64 6.57 1.01
CA ASN A 198 -10.97 7.93 1.43
C ASN A 198 -12.44 8.30 1.20
N ALA A 199 -13.06 7.80 0.14
CA ALA A 199 -14.49 7.91 -0.04
C ALA A 199 -15.26 7.26 1.12
N GLY A 200 -14.73 6.15 1.64
CA GLY A 200 -15.24 5.47 2.84
C GLY A 200 -15.03 6.27 4.12
N SER A 201 -13.95 7.02 4.25
CA SER A 201 -13.71 7.91 5.39
C SER A 201 -14.42 9.26 5.28
N GLY A 202 -15.25 9.44 4.25
CA GLY A 202 -15.95 10.69 3.99
C GLY A 202 -15.03 11.82 3.51
N GLY A 203 -13.88 11.49 2.90
CA GLY A 203 -12.88 12.44 2.43
C GLY A 203 -12.20 13.22 3.56
N LYS A 204 -12.10 12.63 4.74
CA LYS A 204 -11.50 13.29 5.92
C LYS A 204 -10.06 12.90 6.20
N ILE A 205 -9.55 11.81 5.64
CA ILE A 205 -8.13 11.46 5.77
C ILE A 205 -7.27 12.47 5.01
N SER A 206 -6.06 12.76 5.48
CA SER A 206 -5.18 13.72 4.82
C SER A 206 -4.79 13.25 3.41
N VAL A 207 -4.73 14.18 2.46
CA VAL A 207 -4.45 13.89 1.05
C VAL A 207 -3.05 14.34 0.69
N TRP A 208 -2.22 13.36 0.31
CA TRP A 208 -0.81 13.52 -0.07
C TRP A 208 -0.65 13.19 -1.56
N PRO A 209 0.49 13.55 -2.19
CA PRO A 209 0.77 13.05 -3.53
C PRO A 209 0.86 11.52 -3.52
N GLY A 210 0.56 10.86 -4.63
CA GLY A 210 0.82 9.44 -4.79
C GLY A 210 2.29 9.09 -4.57
N LEU A 211 2.64 7.81 -4.41
CA LEU A 211 4.03 7.42 -4.10
C LEU A 211 5.01 7.90 -5.19
N LEU A 212 4.63 7.82 -6.47
CA LEU A 212 5.43 8.37 -7.56
C LEU A 212 5.52 9.90 -7.50
N GLY A 213 4.46 10.59 -7.06
CA GLY A 213 4.47 12.03 -6.78
C GLY A 213 5.36 12.38 -5.59
N MET A 214 5.36 11.54 -4.56
CA MET A 214 6.29 11.70 -3.43
C MET A 214 7.74 11.58 -3.90
N ALA A 215 8.04 10.61 -4.77
CA ALA A 215 9.36 10.49 -5.39
C ALA A 215 9.71 11.72 -6.25
N ALA A 216 8.73 12.34 -6.92
CA ALA A 216 8.95 13.56 -7.72
C ALA A 216 9.40 14.77 -6.87
N THR A 217 9.23 14.73 -5.55
CA THR A 217 9.84 15.74 -4.66
C THR A 217 11.35 15.57 -4.52
N PHE A 218 11.90 14.38 -4.76
CA PHE A 218 13.30 14.00 -4.52
C PHE A 218 13.78 14.30 -3.08
N ASP A 219 12.84 14.34 -2.14
CA ASP A 219 13.11 14.66 -0.73
C ASP A 219 12.60 13.55 0.21
N PRO A 220 13.48 12.65 0.68
CA PRO A 220 13.10 11.58 1.61
C PRO A 220 12.52 12.08 2.95
N ALA A 221 12.77 13.33 3.35
CA ALA A 221 12.20 13.88 4.57
C ALA A 221 10.67 14.05 4.47
N ILE A 222 10.15 14.33 3.27
CA ILE A 222 8.71 14.39 3.01
C ILE A 222 8.08 12.99 3.20
N ALA A 223 8.74 11.94 2.73
CA ALA A 223 8.28 10.56 2.91
C ALA A 223 8.28 10.14 4.39
N LYS A 224 9.29 10.58 5.15
CA LYS A 224 9.32 10.37 6.61
C LYS A 224 8.14 11.04 7.30
N ARG A 225 7.91 12.32 6.99
CA ARG A 225 6.81 13.08 7.58
C ARG A 225 5.44 12.49 7.20
N PHE A 226 5.28 12.07 5.95
CA PHE A 226 4.11 11.31 5.53
C PHE A 226 3.88 10.07 6.39
N GLY A 227 4.92 9.26 6.62
CA GLY A 227 4.84 8.07 7.47
C GLY A 227 4.40 8.40 8.90
N GLU A 228 4.91 9.49 9.50
CA GLU A 228 4.53 9.96 10.84
C GLU A 228 3.06 10.40 10.90
N VAL A 229 2.58 11.11 9.89
CA VAL A 229 1.17 11.55 9.80
C VAL A 229 0.27 10.35 9.56
N ALA A 230 0.60 9.51 8.57
CA ALA A 230 -0.20 8.35 8.19
C ALA A 230 -0.30 7.34 9.33
N SER A 231 0.77 7.09 10.10
CA SER A 231 0.72 6.23 11.27
C SER A 231 -0.23 6.78 12.35
N THR A 232 -0.19 8.09 12.59
CA THR A 232 -1.10 8.76 13.55
C THR A 232 -2.56 8.61 13.13
N GLU A 233 -2.88 8.84 11.85
CA GLU A 233 -4.23 8.68 11.32
C GLU A 233 -4.68 7.22 11.33
N TYR A 234 -3.78 6.28 10.99
CA TYR A 234 -4.08 4.85 11.03
C TYR A 234 -4.36 4.35 12.45
N ARG A 235 -3.55 4.74 13.43
CA ARG A 235 -3.83 4.38 14.84
C ARG A 235 -5.17 4.94 15.29
N ALA A 236 -5.54 6.14 14.88
CA ALA A 236 -6.85 6.73 15.17
C ALA A 236 -8.02 6.02 14.44
N LEU A 237 -7.75 5.26 13.37
CA LEU A 237 -8.72 4.41 12.68
C LEU A 237 -8.75 2.96 13.22
N GLY A 238 -7.94 2.64 14.23
CA GLY A 238 -7.79 1.29 14.78
C GLY A 238 -6.88 0.37 13.97
N MET A 239 -6.08 0.91 13.07
CA MET A 239 -5.15 0.17 12.22
C MET A 239 -3.75 0.20 12.78
N ALA A 240 -3.12 -0.96 12.94
CA ALA A 240 -1.76 -1.10 13.46
C ALA A 240 -0.79 -1.75 12.47
N THR A 241 -1.25 -2.04 11.24
CA THR A 241 -0.43 -2.52 10.13
C THR A 241 -0.80 -1.80 8.83
N ALA A 242 0.22 -1.34 8.09
CA ALA A 242 0.11 -0.82 6.74
C ALA A 242 0.72 -1.82 5.75
N LEU A 243 -0.03 -2.19 4.69
CA LEU A 243 0.48 -3.02 3.60
C LEU A 243 1.30 -2.14 2.64
N SER A 244 2.35 -1.53 3.16
CA SER A 244 3.09 -0.44 2.53
C SER A 244 4.44 -0.23 3.23
N PRO A 245 5.41 0.45 2.55
CA PRO A 245 5.37 0.98 1.18
C PRO A 245 5.56 -0.07 0.08
N GLN A 246 5.16 0.30 -1.16
CA GLN A 246 5.55 -0.43 -2.36
C GLN A 246 6.87 0.14 -2.86
N ILE A 247 7.96 -0.63 -2.72
CA ILE A 247 9.34 -0.19 -2.97
C ILE A 247 9.98 -0.87 -4.18
N ASP A 248 9.16 -1.42 -5.09
CA ASP A 248 9.59 -1.93 -6.38
C ASP A 248 10.29 -0.82 -7.18
N LEU A 249 11.38 -1.13 -7.89
CA LEU A 249 11.97 -0.20 -8.87
C LEU A 249 11.19 -0.25 -10.17
N ALA A 250 10.55 0.84 -10.55
CA ALA A 250 9.71 0.92 -11.76
C ALA A 250 10.52 1.08 -13.04
N THR A 251 11.36 0.11 -13.35
CA THR A 251 12.23 0.10 -14.53
C THR A 251 11.46 -0.20 -15.83
N GLU A 252 10.35 -0.94 -15.75
CA GLU A 252 9.48 -1.19 -16.90
C GLU A 252 8.39 -0.08 -17.00
N PRO A 253 8.51 0.87 -17.93
CA PRO A 253 7.65 2.07 -18.00
C PRO A 253 6.18 1.77 -18.33
N ARG A 254 5.87 0.61 -18.92
CA ARG A 254 4.51 0.18 -19.28
C ARG A 254 3.77 -0.41 -18.08
N TRP A 255 4.48 -0.80 -17.02
CA TRP A 255 3.86 -1.40 -15.85
C TRP A 255 2.94 -0.40 -15.15
N ARG A 256 1.67 -0.77 -15.05
CA ARG A 256 0.64 0.18 -14.59
C ARG A 256 0.66 0.49 -13.10
N ARG A 257 1.41 -0.29 -12.30
CA ARG A 257 1.59 -0.02 -10.87
C ARG A 257 2.79 0.88 -10.57
N ALA A 258 3.45 1.44 -11.60
CA ALA A 258 4.53 2.41 -11.45
C ALA A 258 4.13 3.59 -10.57
N VAL A 259 2.88 4.08 -10.67
CA VAL A 259 2.33 5.16 -9.83
C VAL A 259 2.41 4.89 -8.33
N ALA A 260 2.35 3.63 -7.93
CA ALA A 260 2.42 3.22 -6.52
C ALA A 260 3.87 2.91 -6.06
N THR A 261 4.90 3.33 -6.80
CA THR A 261 6.32 3.14 -6.51
C THR A 261 7.06 4.47 -6.32
N PHE A 262 8.33 4.39 -5.97
CA PHE A 262 9.21 5.56 -5.91
C PHE A 262 10.04 5.77 -7.20
N GLY A 263 9.54 5.29 -8.35
CA GLY A 263 10.16 5.46 -9.65
C GLY A 263 11.28 4.46 -9.93
N GLU A 264 12.14 4.78 -10.92
CA GLU A 264 13.16 3.85 -11.42
C GLU A 264 14.54 3.99 -10.76
N GLY A 265 14.79 5.11 -10.05
CA GLY A 265 16.10 5.39 -9.45
C GLY A 265 16.32 4.64 -8.14
N SER A 266 17.20 3.62 -8.12
CA SER A 266 17.45 2.77 -6.95
C SER A 266 17.90 3.55 -5.71
N LYS A 267 18.75 4.56 -5.87
CA LYS A 267 19.27 5.36 -4.75
C LYS A 267 18.17 6.16 -4.07
N LEU A 268 17.31 6.84 -4.84
CA LEU A 268 16.19 7.62 -4.30
C LEU A 268 15.16 6.66 -3.66
N ALA A 269 14.80 5.59 -4.35
CA ALA A 269 13.84 4.60 -3.84
C ALA A 269 14.32 3.97 -2.53
N THR A 270 15.63 3.69 -2.38
CA THR A 270 16.25 3.17 -1.15
C THR A 270 16.14 4.15 0.02
N ASP A 271 16.51 5.43 -0.22
CA ASP A 271 16.43 6.47 0.82
C ASP A 271 14.98 6.74 1.24
N ILE A 272 14.04 6.78 0.29
CA ILE A 272 12.61 6.94 0.59
C ILE A 272 12.06 5.71 1.31
N ALA A 273 12.39 4.50 0.87
CA ALA A 273 11.93 3.25 1.52
C ALA A 273 12.31 3.22 3.01
N ARG A 274 13.54 3.65 3.33
CA ARG A 274 14.02 3.76 4.71
C ARG A 274 13.22 4.79 5.50
N THR A 275 13.15 6.03 5.01
CA THR A 275 12.54 7.14 5.76
C THR A 275 11.03 7.00 5.90
N TYR A 276 10.35 6.50 4.88
CA TYR A 276 8.93 6.19 4.92
C TYR A 276 8.62 5.11 6.00
N THR A 277 9.37 4.01 5.98
CA THR A 277 9.21 2.93 6.95
C THR A 277 9.52 3.39 8.38
N ASP A 278 10.58 4.18 8.56
CA ASP A 278 10.89 4.83 9.84
C ASP A 278 9.73 5.70 10.35
N GLY A 279 9.12 6.49 9.45
CA GLY A 279 7.97 7.33 9.79
C GLY A 279 6.78 6.53 10.32
N PHE A 280 6.48 5.38 9.71
CA PHE A 280 5.39 4.50 10.14
C PHE A 280 5.68 3.78 11.46
N GLN A 281 6.90 3.30 11.67
CA GLN A 281 7.20 2.38 12.76
C GLN A 281 7.67 3.07 14.05
N THR A 282 8.22 4.30 13.95
CA THR A 282 8.87 4.95 15.08
C THR A 282 7.88 5.69 15.99
N SER A 283 7.77 5.24 17.23
CA SER A 283 7.18 6.01 18.34
C SER A 283 8.25 6.83 19.05
N LYS A 284 7.87 7.98 19.65
CA LYS A 284 8.79 8.92 20.29
C LYS A 284 8.37 9.22 21.74
N GLY A 285 9.34 9.63 22.57
CA GLY A 285 9.09 10.06 23.94
C GLY A 285 8.44 8.97 24.81
N GLU A 286 7.41 9.33 25.56
CA GLU A 286 6.70 8.41 26.47
C GLU A 286 5.88 7.34 25.73
N ASP A 287 5.59 7.53 24.45
CA ASP A 287 4.88 6.56 23.62
C ASP A 287 5.80 5.42 23.14
N ALA A 288 7.11 5.65 23.12
CA ALA A 288 8.10 4.61 22.82
C ALA A 288 8.23 3.64 24.00
N ARG A 289 8.40 2.35 23.70
CA ARG A 289 8.43 1.29 24.72
C ARG A 289 9.67 0.41 24.61
N GLU A 290 9.82 -0.27 23.50
CA GLU A 290 10.91 -1.20 23.24
C GLU A 290 11.68 -0.73 22.01
N GLY A 291 12.91 -0.27 22.19
CA GLY A 291 13.59 0.48 21.13
C GLY A 291 12.79 1.73 20.80
N ALA A 292 12.35 1.84 19.53
CA ALA A 292 11.45 2.91 19.08
C ALA A 292 10.03 2.40 18.76
N TRP A 293 9.69 1.18 19.09
CA TRP A 293 8.32 0.66 18.99
C TRP A 293 7.42 1.20 20.10
N GLY A 294 6.14 1.38 19.82
CA GLY A 294 5.19 1.85 20.82
C GLY A 294 3.77 2.07 20.30
N VAL A 295 2.98 2.83 21.07
CA VAL A 295 1.54 2.99 20.81
C VAL A 295 1.20 3.77 19.54
N ASN A 296 2.12 4.58 19.02
CA ASN A 296 1.96 5.29 17.75
C ASN A 296 2.57 4.54 16.56
N SER A 297 3.23 3.40 16.81
CA SER A 297 3.80 2.57 15.76
C SER A 297 2.74 1.89 14.92
N VAL A 298 2.96 1.85 13.61
CA VAL A 298 2.22 1.03 12.65
C VAL A 298 3.22 0.11 11.97
N ASN A 299 2.95 -1.18 11.99
CA ASN A 299 3.77 -2.18 11.31
C ASN A 299 3.80 -1.89 9.81
N ALA A 300 4.97 -1.76 9.20
CA ALA A 300 5.13 -1.59 7.77
C ALA A 300 5.38 -2.94 7.08
N MET A 301 4.53 -3.30 6.12
CA MET A 301 4.70 -4.47 5.26
C MET A 301 5.22 -4.04 3.90
N VAL A 302 6.54 -3.99 3.76
CA VAL A 302 7.17 -3.56 2.50
C VAL A 302 6.97 -4.57 1.39
N LYS A 303 6.77 -4.07 0.16
CA LYS A 303 6.39 -4.91 -0.99
C LYS A 303 6.94 -4.36 -2.31
N HIS A 304 7.15 -5.20 -3.31
CA HIS A 304 6.94 -6.66 -3.32
C HIS A 304 8.28 -7.37 -3.54
N TRP A 305 8.73 -8.11 -2.56
CA TRP A 305 9.99 -8.85 -2.65
C TRP A 305 9.98 -9.90 -3.79
N PRO A 306 11.04 -10.05 -4.58
CA PRO A 306 12.34 -9.34 -4.63
C PRO A 306 12.36 -8.15 -5.61
N GLY A 307 11.23 -7.59 -5.97
CA GLY A 307 10.97 -6.56 -6.95
C GLY A 307 9.94 -7.02 -7.97
N GLY A 308 8.86 -6.26 -8.16
CA GLY A 308 7.70 -6.67 -8.95
C GLY A 308 7.58 -6.02 -10.33
N ALA A 309 8.45 -5.05 -10.65
CA ALA A 309 8.24 -4.13 -11.76
C ALA A 309 8.91 -4.54 -13.08
N THR A 310 9.42 -5.78 -13.22
CA THR A 310 10.11 -6.28 -14.42
C THR A 310 9.24 -7.24 -15.23
N GLY A 311 7.91 -7.08 -15.17
CA GLY A 311 6.98 -7.92 -15.93
C GLY A 311 7.20 -7.82 -17.43
N GLU A 312 7.38 -8.96 -18.12
CA GLU A 312 7.68 -8.97 -19.56
C GLU A 312 6.64 -8.18 -20.37
N GLY A 313 7.10 -7.12 -21.03
CA GLY A 313 6.26 -6.22 -21.82
C GLY A 313 5.28 -5.37 -20.98
N GLY A 314 5.57 -5.16 -19.70
CA GLY A 314 4.79 -4.32 -18.78
C GLY A 314 3.53 -4.98 -18.21
N ARG A 315 3.36 -6.29 -18.38
CA ARG A 315 2.16 -7.01 -17.92
C ARG A 315 2.20 -7.28 -16.44
N ASP A 316 1.02 -7.20 -15.80
CA ASP A 316 0.87 -7.32 -14.37
C ASP A 316 0.57 -8.76 -13.92
N ALA A 317 1.24 -9.23 -12.88
CA ALA A 317 1.18 -10.60 -12.37
C ALA A 317 -0.08 -10.95 -11.57
N HIS A 318 -1.03 -10.03 -11.40
CA HIS A 318 -2.37 -10.39 -10.93
C HIS A 318 -3.09 -11.34 -11.89
N PHE A 319 -2.64 -11.40 -13.14
CA PHE A 319 -3.19 -12.26 -14.17
C PHE A 319 -2.11 -13.20 -14.72
N ALA A 320 -2.51 -14.39 -15.13
CA ALA A 320 -1.59 -15.41 -15.62
C ALA A 320 -0.77 -14.99 -16.85
N PHE A 321 -1.33 -14.12 -17.70
CA PHE A 321 -0.61 -13.56 -18.84
C PHE A 321 0.54 -12.60 -18.45
N GLY A 322 0.59 -12.11 -17.21
CA GLY A 322 1.63 -11.24 -16.67
C GLY A 322 2.53 -11.89 -15.60
N LYS A 323 2.49 -13.21 -15.44
CA LYS A 323 3.14 -13.91 -14.32
C LYS A 323 4.67 -13.94 -14.33
N TYR A 324 5.32 -13.57 -15.46
CA TYR A 324 6.78 -13.62 -15.57
C TYR A 324 7.43 -12.25 -15.40
N ALA A 325 8.32 -12.14 -14.41
CA ALA A 325 9.32 -11.09 -14.30
C ALA A 325 10.59 -11.54 -15.02
N VAL A 326 11.17 -10.68 -15.88
CA VAL A 326 12.32 -11.01 -16.71
C VAL A 326 13.46 -10.02 -16.48
N TYR A 327 14.70 -10.49 -16.68
CA TYR A 327 15.91 -9.74 -16.37
C TYR A 327 16.90 -9.75 -17.55
N PRO A 328 16.52 -9.21 -18.73
CA PRO A 328 17.38 -9.21 -19.91
C PRO A 328 18.67 -8.40 -19.73
N GLY A 329 18.65 -7.38 -18.87
CA GLY A 329 19.80 -6.56 -18.49
C GLY A 329 20.69 -7.20 -17.43
N LYS A 330 20.29 -8.35 -16.85
CA LYS A 330 20.99 -9.06 -15.74
C LYS A 330 21.14 -8.21 -14.49
N ASN A 331 20.15 -7.39 -14.19
CA ASN A 331 20.19 -6.38 -13.13
C ASN A 331 19.33 -6.74 -11.89
N PHE A 332 19.12 -8.01 -11.63
CA PHE A 332 18.30 -8.50 -10.51
C PHE A 332 18.70 -7.90 -9.15
N GLU A 333 20.01 -7.81 -8.88
CA GLU A 333 20.53 -7.37 -7.58
C GLU A 333 20.18 -5.91 -7.25
N GLU A 334 20.05 -5.01 -8.25
CA GLU A 334 19.66 -3.61 -8.03
C GLU A 334 18.22 -3.51 -7.51
N HIS A 335 17.32 -4.40 -7.95
CA HIS A 335 15.94 -4.43 -7.48
C HIS A 335 15.80 -4.80 -6.00
N LEU A 336 16.83 -5.42 -5.41
CA LEU A 336 16.86 -5.75 -3.98
C LEU A 336 17.24 -4.55 -3.10
N LEU A 337 17.92 -3.52 -3.63
CA LEU A 337 18.49 -2.41 -2.84
C LEU A 337 17.46 -1.65 -1.99
N PRO A 338 16.25 -1.31 -2.47
CA PRO A 338 15.24 -0.64 -1.64
C PRO A 338 14.86 -1.47 -0.40
N PHE A 339 14.93 -2.78 -0.49
CA PHE A 339 14.71 -3.69 0.64
C PHE A 339 15.96 -3.77 1.52
N THR A 340 17.08 -4.22 0.97
CA THR A 340 18.27 -4.62 1.72
C THR A 340 19.07 -3.45 2.29
N GLU A 341 19.11 -2.32 1.60
CA GLU A 341 19.79 -1.09 2.01
C GLU A 341 18.83 0.01 2.50
N GLY A 342 17.53 -0.14 2.24
CA GLY A 342 16.47 0.76 2.67
C GLY A 342 15.68 0.20 3.86
N ALA A 343 14.65 -0.56 3.58
CA ALA A 343 13.67 -1.03 4.56
C ALA A 343 14.21 -2.00 5.61
N PHE A 344 15.33 -2.70 5.36
CA PHE A 344 16.00 -3.59 6.33
C PHE A 344 17.13 -2.93 7.11
N LYS A 345 17.36 -1.61 6.91
CA LYS A 345 18.36 -0.82 7.62
C LYS A 345 17.77 0.50 8.06
N LEU A 346 16.83 0.44 8.98
CA LEU A 346 16.14 1.60 9.52
C LEU A 346 17.00 2.37 10.51
N GLU A 347 16.83 3.67 10.55
CA GLU A 347 17.59 4.59 11.43
C GLU A 347 16.77 5.11 12.61
N GLY A 348 15.44 4.87 12.60
CA GLY A 348 14.50 5.32 13.63
C GLY A 348 14.50 4.49 14.91
N GLY A 349 15.27 3.39 14.97
CA GLY A 349 15.40 2.53 16.15
C GLY A 349 14.52 1.28 16.15
N THR A 350 13.77 1.01 15.07
CA THR A 350 13.00 -0.23 14.88
C THR A 350 13.73 -1.26 14.01
N GLU A 351 14.96 -0.94 13.59
CA GLU A 351 15.96 -1.78 12.89
C GLU A 351 15.56 -2.18 11.48
N GLN A 352 14.41 -2.82 11.26
CA GLN A 352 13.95 -3.29 9.96
C GLN A 352 12.42 -3.22 9.85
N ALA A 353 11.91 -3.22 8.62
CA ALA A 353 10.48 -3.34 8.36
C ALA A 353 9.91 -4.58 9.04
N SER A 354 8.77 -4.44 9.72
CA SER A 354 8.15 -5.50 10.52
C SER A 354 7.58 -6.64 9.71
N ALA A 355 7.25 -6.39 8.43
CA ALA A 355 6.76 -7.41 7.51
C ALA A 355 7.23 -7.18 6.07
N VAL A 356 7.28 -8.25 5.28
CA VAL A 356 7.59 -8.26 3.84
C VAL A 356 6.56 -9.09 3.10
N MET A 357 6.16 -8.61 1.92
CA MET A 357 5.25 -9.34 1.03
C MET A 357 6.00 -9.73 -0.25
N PRO A 358 6.19 -11.04 -0.53
CA PRO A 358 6.68 -11.50 -1.83
C PRO A 358 5.65 -11.27 -2.93
N TYR A 359 6.12 -10.86 -4.13
CA TYR A 359 5.24 -10.63 -5.27
C TYR A 359 4.77 -11.92 -5.94
N TYR A 360 3.67 -11.84 -6.68
CA TYR A 360 3.09 -12.95 -7.45
C TYR A 360 4.01 -13.53 -8.51
N THR A 361 4.95 -12.72 -9.05
CA THR A 361 5.75 -13.08 -10.22
C THR A 361 6.59 -14.34 -10.01
N ILE A 362 6.83 -15.03 -11.11
CA ILE A 362 7.95 -15.92 -11.30
C ILE A 362 9.14 -15.06 -11.71
N SER A 363 10.18 -14.97 -10.89
CA SER A 363 11.47 -14.35 -11.26
C SER A 363 12.19 -15.30 -12.21
N TYR A 364 11.90 -15.17 -13.53
CA TYR A 364 12.26 -16.14 -14.55
C TYR A 364 13.78 -16.27 -14.73
N GLY A 365 14.30 -17.49 -14.57
CA GLY A 365 15.71 -17.79 -14.74
C GLY A 365 16.63 -17.30 -13.62
N ILE A 366 16.08 -16.83 -12.48
CA ILE A 366 16.88 -16.33 -11.34
C ILE A 366 17.27 -17.43 -10.36
N ASP A 367 16.41 -18.43 -10.14
CA ASP A 367 16.72 -19.55 -9.26
C ASP A 367 17.84 -20.40 -9.86
N PRO A 368 19.01 -20.57 -9.18
CA PRO A 368 20.13 -21.37 -9.68
C PRO A 368 19.79 -22.84 -9.92
N SER A 369 18.75 -23.36 -9.26
CA SER A 369 18.26 -24.73 -9.49
C SER A 369 17.43 -24.88 -10.76
N GLY A 370 17.16 -23.77 -11.47
CA GLY A 370 16.38 -23.73 -12.70
C GLY A 370 14.86 -23.80 -12.49
N LYS A 371 14.37 -23.75 -11.24
CA LYS A 371 12.94 -23.74 -10.95
C LYS A 371 12.34 -22.39 -11.28
N ASN A 372 11.26 -22.39 -12.04
CA ASN A 372 10.47 -21.20 -12.37
C ASN A 372 9.10 -21.30 -11.69
N ILE A 373 9.04 -20.86 -10.44
CA ILE A 373 7.82 -20.81 -9.60
C ILE A 373 7.66 -19.44 -8.97
N ALA A 374 6.44 -19.09 -8.58
CA ALA A 374 6.15 -17.78 -7.98
C ALA A 374 7.01 -17.53 -6.73
N ASN A 375 7.43 -16.28 -6.56
CA ASN A 375 8.40 -15.88 -5.54
C ASN A 375 8.03 -16.34 -4.13
N GLY A 376 6.75 -16.32 -3.75
CA GLY A 376 6.29 -16.79 -2.44
C GLY A 376 6.42 -18.31 -2.20
N TYR A 377 6.67 -19.10 -3.25
CA TYR A 377 6.92 -20.55 -3.16
C TYR A 377 8.40 -20.89 -3.31
N SER A 378 9.22 -19.94 -3.78
CA SER A 378 10.61 -20.21 -4.13
C SER A 378 11.49 -20.33 -2.90
N GLU A 379 12.13 -21.51 -2.72
CA GLU A 379 13.11 -21.73 -1.67
C GLU A 379 14.28 -20.75 -1.82
N TYR A 380 14.77 -20.54 -3.04
CA TYR A 380 15.85 -19.59 -3.30
C TYR A 380 15.48 -18.14 -2.91
N ILE A 381 14.32 -17.64 -3.36
CA ILE A 381 13.89 -16.25 -3.12
C ILE A 381 13.57 -15.98 -1.65
N ILE A 382 12.90 -16.93 -0.96
CA ILE A 382 12.46 -16.74 0.42
C ILE A 382 13.50 -17.22 1.41
N LYS A 383 13.93 -18.50 1.33
CA LYS A 383 14.81 -19.10 2.33
C LYS A 383 16.25 -18.65 2.15
N ASP A 384 16.80 -18.83 0.93
CA ASP A 384 18.24 -18.62 0.72
C ASP A 384 18.56 -17.10 0.68
N LEU A 385 17.81 -16.30 -0.07
CA LEU A 385 18.03 -14.85 -0.13
C LEU A 385 17.48 -14.14 1.11
N LEU A 386 16.15 -14.12 1.29
CA LEU A 386 15.53 -13.25 2.29
C LEU A 386 15.88 -13.67 3.72
N ARG A 387 15.67 -14.95 4.08
CA ARG A 387 15.93 -15.43 5.44
C ARG A 387 17.41 -15.60 5.73
N THR A 388 18.19 -16.23 4.83
CA THR A 388 19.58 -16.62 5.10
C THR A 388 20.55 -15.51 4.72
N LYS A 389 20.63 -15.11 3.43
CA LYS A 389 21.61 -14.11 2.97
C LYS A 389 21.40 -12.75 3.63
N TYR A 390 20.15 -12.27 3.67
CA TYR A 390 19.81 -10.96 4.23
C TYR A 390 19.33 -10.98 5.68
N ASN A 391 19.27 -12.17 6.30
CA ASN A 391 18.95 -12.37 7.72
C ASN A 391 17.67 -11.66 8.18
N TYR A 392 16.65 -11.61 7.32
CA TYR A 392 15.39 -10.94 7.63
C TYR A 392 14.62 -11.69 8.72
N LYS A 393 14.26 -10.99 9.81
CA LYS A 393 13.63 -11.57 11.01
C LYS A 393 12.12 -11.33 11.11
N GLY A 394 11.60 -10.35 10.37
CA GLY A 394 10.18 -9.99 10.42
C GLY A 394 9.25 -11.02 9.80
N VAL A 395 7.95 -10.70 9.80
CA VAL A 395 6.90 -11.51 9.18
C VAL A 395 7.06 -11.54 7.67
N ILE A 396 6.92 -12.72 7.05
CA ILE A 396 6.71 -12.82 5.61
C ILE A 396 5.25 -13.22 5.37
N CYS A 397 4.49 -12.34 4.72
CA CYS A 397 3.09 -12.55 4.37
C CYS A 397 2.95 -12.72 2.86
N THR A 398 2.27 -13.76 2.38
CA THR A 398 1.99 -13.89 0.94
C THR A 398 1.19 -12.71 0.42
N ASP A 399 1.35 -12.39 -0.85
CA ASP A 399 0.38 -11.55 -1.54
C ASP A 399 -0.98 -12.29 -1.68
N TRP A 400 -2.06 -11.56 -2.03
CA TRP A 400 -3.44 -12.03 -1.92
C TRP A 400 -3.80 -13.11 -2.96
N GLY A 401 -4.24 -14.26 -2.44
CA GLY A 401 -4.73 -15.38 -3.25
C GLY A 401 -3.65 -16.22 -3.93
N ILE A 402 -2.37 -16.12 -3.52
CA ILE A 402 -1.29 -16.95 -4.10
C ILE A 402 -1.57 -18.46 -3.93
N VAL A 403 -2.16 -18.85 -2.81
CA VAL A 403 -2.48 -20.26 -2.49
C VAL A 403 -3.81 -20.75 -3.08
N ASN A 404 -4.61 -19.85 -3.65
CA ASN A 404 -5.94 -20.17 -4.17
C ASN A 404 -5.88 -20.89 -5.53
N GLU A 405 -7.00 -21.52 -5.89
CA GLU A 405 -7.14 -22.19 -7.19
C GLU A 405 -7.13 -21.17 -8.35
N TYR A 406 -6.43 -21.52 -9.40
CA TYR A 406 -6.36 -20.77 -10.64
C TYR A 406 -7.38 -21.31 -11.65
N SER A 407 -8.31 -20.49 -12.11
CA SER A 407 -9.37 -20.90 -13.02
C SER A 407 -9.08 -20.63 -14.50
N ASP A 408 -8.68 -19.40 -14.85
CA ASP A 408 -8.38 -19.02 -16.24
C ASP A 408 -7.45 -17.79 -16.32
N LEU A 409 -6.91 -17.52 -17.54
CA LEU A 409 -5.96 -16.44 -17.82
C LEU A 409 -6.43 -15.02 -17.43
N HIS A 410 -7.74 -14.79 -17.38
CA HIS A 410 -8.32 -13.45 -17.21
C HIS A 410 -8.87 -13.20 -15.81
N THR A 411 -8.94 -14.22 -14.96
CA THR A 411 -9.43 -14.07 -13.58
C THR A 411 -8.29 -13.75 -12.62
N ASN A 412 -8.65 -13.02 -11.57
CA ASN A 412 -7.74 -12.61 -10.50
C ASN A 412 -8.03 -13.38 -9.20
N ASN A 413 -8.40 -14.68 -9.27
CA ASN A 413 -8.83 -15.46 -8.11
C ASN A 413 -7.71 -16.26 -7.46
N GLY A 414 -6.83 -16.89 -8.23
CA GLY A 414 -5.70 -17.66 -7.72
C GLY A 414 -4.42 -17.42 -8.53
N LYS A 415 -3.28 -17.51 -7.88
CA LYS A 415 -1.97 -17.19 -8.50
C LYS A 415 -0.88 -18.20 -8.13
N PRO A 416 -1.15 -19.52 -8.20
CA PRO A 416 -0.18 -20.56 -7.85
C PRO A 416 0.83 -20.78 -8.98
N TRP A 417 1.43 -19.70 -9.48
CA TRP A 417 2.25 -19.72 -10.68
C TRP A 417 3.41 -20.70 -10.60
N GLY A 418 3.45 -21.64 -11.53
CA GLY A 418 4.41 -22.73 -11.56
C GLY A 418 4.03 -23.96 -10.71
N LEU A 419 2.95 -23.87 -9.91
CA LEU A 419 2.42 -24.95 -9.06
C LEU A 419 0.91 -25.13 -9.26
N GLU A 420 0.40 -24.82 -10.44
CA GLU A 420 -1.04 -24.80 -10.77
C GLU A 420 -1.70 -26.17 -10.59
N SER A 421 -0.96 -27.27 -10.75
CA SER A 421 -1.47 -28.64 -10.59
C SER A 421 -1.31 -29.21 -9.16
N MET A 422 -0.61 -28.47 -8.26
CA MET A 422 -0.39 -28.94 -6.88
C MET A 422 -1.66 -28.80 -6.04
N PRO A 423 -2.03 -29.81 -5.22
CA PRO A 423 -3.16 -29.71 -4.30
C PRO A 423 -3.02 -28.55 -3.32
N ALA A 424 -4.16 -27.95 -2.88
CA ALA A 424 -4.16 -26.78 -2.01
C ALA A 424 -3.32 -26.99 -0.73
N ALA A 425 -3.56 -28.06 0.02
CA ALA A 425 -2.83 -28.32 1.26
C ALA A 425 -1.29 -28.43 1.05
N GLU A 426 -0.85 -29.00 -0.07
CA GLU A 426 0.56 -29.05 -0.43
C GLU A 426 1.12 -27.68 -0.78
N ARG A 427 0.35 -26.80 -1.45
CA ARG A 427 0.75 -25.41 -1.70
C ARG A 427 0.94 -24.65 -0.39
N TYR A 428 -0.01 -24.77 0.56
CA TYR A 428 0.11 -24.16 1.89
C TYR A 428 1.36 -24.66 2.64
N LEU A 429 1.58 -25.97 2.64
CA LEU A 429 2.78 -26.55 3.26
C LEU A 429 4.07 -26.05 2.60
N THR A 430 4.10 -25.97 1.27
CA THR A 430 5.28 -25.48 0.52
C THR A 430 5.61 -24.04 0.90
N VAL A 431 4.61 -23.14 0.90
CA VAL A 431 4.78 -21.74 1.32
C VAL A 431 5.33 -21.64 2.74
N LEU A 432 4.78 -22.42 3.68
CA LEU A 432 5.23 -22.45 5.06
C LEU A 432 6.70 -22.89 5.19
N MET A 433 7.03 -24.00 4.52
CA MET A 433 8.35 -24.63 4.67
C MET A 433 9.49 -23.86 4.01
N VAL A 434 9.21 -22.98 3.05
CA VAL A 434 10.23 -22.07 2.52
C VAL A 434 10.49 -20.85 3.43
N GLY A 435 9.66 -20.63 4.47
CA GLY A 435 9.89 -19.60 5.48
C GLY A 435 8.87 -18.46 5.53
N VAL A 436 7.72 -18.59 4.83
CA VAL A 436 6.59 -17.66 4.90
C VAL A 436 5.76 -17.93 6.16
N ASP A 437 5.25 -16.89 6.81
CA ASP A 437 4.56 -16.97 8.09
C ASP A 437 3.05 -16.77 7.99
N GLN A 438 2.56 -16.11 6.91
CA GLN A 438 1.18 -15.66 6.84
C GLN A 438 0.61 -15.75 5.41
N TYR A 439 -0.69 -16.02 5.30
CA TYR A 439 -1.41 -16.22 4.04
C TYR A 439 -2.40 -15.07 3.79
N GLY A 440 -2.12 -14.24 2.77
CA GLY A 440 -2.94 -13.10 2.38
C GLY A 440 -4.23 -13.49 1.65
N GLY A 441 -5.35 -12.83 2.02
CA GLY A 441 -6.65 -13.02 1.36
C GLY A 441 -7.38 -14.32 1.72
N VAL A 442 -7.11 -14.89 2.89
CA VAL A 442 -7.68 -16.17 3.34
C VAL A 442 -8.40 -15.99 4.68
N ASN A 443 -9.65 -16.48 4.77
CA ASN A 443 -10.51 -16.35 5.95
C ASN A 443 -10.74 -17.67 6.71
N THR A 444 -10.21 -18.80 6.22
CA THR A 444 -10.46 -20.12 6.81
C THR A 444 -9.18 -20.89 7.09
N THR A 445 -9.11 -21.52 8.26
CA THR A 445 -7.97 -22.33 8.72
C THR A 445 -7.87 -23.70 8.05
N LYS A 446 -8.90 -24.14 7.31
CA LYS A 446 -9.01 -25.49 6.76
C LYS A 446 -7.73 -26.02 6.13
N HIS A 447 -7.20 -25.30 5.12
CA HIS A 447 -6.02 -25.79 4.38
C HIS A 447 -4.71 -25.64 5.15
N ILE A 448 -4.64 -24.76 6.15
CA ILE A 448 -3.49 -24.66 7.05
C ILE A 448 -3.44 -25.87 7.98
N ILE A 449 -4.57 -26.30 8.52
CA ILE A 449 -4.67 -27.49 9.35
C ILE A 449 -4.35 -28.76 8.52
N GLU A 450 -4.89 -28.85 7.29
CA GLU A 450 -4.54 -29.93 6.36
C GLU A 450 -3.02 -29.93 6.04
N ALA A 451 -2.42 -28.77 5.87
CA ALA A 451 -0.96 -28.64 5.66
C ALA A 451 -0.16 -29.06 6.90
N TYR A 452 -0.66 -28.78 8.11
CA TYR A 452 -0.04 -29.28 9.36
C TYR A 452 0.00 -30.81 9.39
N GLU A 453 -1.12 -31.46 9.10
CA GLU A 453 -1.21 -32.94 9.09
C GLU A 453 -0.29 -33.56 8.02
N LEU A 454 -0.21 -32.97 6.83
CA LEU A 454 0.76 -33.38 5.81
C LEU A 454 2.21 -33.17 6.29
N GLY A 455 2.49 -32.05 6.93
CA GLY A 455 3.79 -31.74 7.50
C GLY A 455 4.19 -32.71 8.62
N LYS A 456 3.23 -33.11 9.46
CA LYS A 456 3.41 -34.10 10.51
C LYS A 456 3.84 -35.46 9.93
N GLN A 457 3.19 -35.88 8.84
CA GLN A 457 3.55 -37.12 8.13
C GLN A 457 4.94 -37.04 7.49
N LYS A 458 5.31 -35.87 6.92
CA LYS A 458 6.52 -35.69 6.12
C LYS A 458 7.76 -35.35 6.96
N TYR A 459 7.62 -34.57 8.02
CA TYR A 459 8.72 -33.99 8.81
C TYR A 459 8.70 -34.42 10.28
N GLY A 460 7.61 -35.01 10.74
CA GLY A 460 7.37 -35.35 12.14
C GLY A 460 6.69 -34.22 12.91
N GLU A 461 5.89 -34.60 13.94
CA GLU A 461 5.06 -33.67 14.71
C GLU A 461 5.85 -32.54 15.38
N LYS A 462 6.99 -32.88 16.00
CA LYS A 462 7.83 -31.88 16.69
C LYS A 462 8.35 -30.80 15.74
N ALA A 463 8.78 -31.19 14.53
CA ALA A 463 9.35 -30.26 13.57
C ALA A 463 8.28 -29.32 12.98
N ILE A 464 7.10 -29.86 12.61
CA ILE A 464 6.03 -29.03 12.06
C ILE A 464 5.42 -28.11 13.14
N ARG A 465 5.25 -28.59 14.37
CA ARG A 465 4.77 -27.79 15.49
C ARG A 465 5.73 -26.62 15.77
N ALA A 466 7.03 -26.86 15.83
CA ALA A 466 8.03 -25.81 16.01
C ALA A 466 7.98 -24.75 14.89
N ARG A 467 7.77 -25.18 13.63
CA ARG A 467 7.63 -24.23 12.51
C ARG A 467 6.38 -23.36 12.61
N PHE A 468 5.28 -23.92 13.10
CA PHE A 468 4.04 -23.16 13.38
C PHE A 468 4.25 -22.16 14.52
N GLU A 469 4.87 -22.57 15.62
CA GLU A 469 5.19 -21.68 16.76
C GLU A 469 6.14 -20.55 16.34
N GLU A 470 7.12 -20.81 15.49
CA GLU A 470 8.00 -19.76 14.93
C GLU A 470 7.21 -18.70 14.14
N SER A 471 6.23 -19.11 13.34
CA SER A 471 5.33 -18.14 12.68
C SER A 471 4.47 -17.37 13.67
N ALA A 472 3.90 -18.06 14.68
CA ALA A 472 3.10 -17.41 15.72
C ALA A 472 3.92 -16.36 16.49
N GLN A 473 5.16 -16.67 16.88
CA GLN A 473 6.04 -15.71 17.56
C GLN A 473 6.25 -14.43 16.74
N ARG A 474 6.58 -14.55 15.44
CA ARG A 474 6.77 -13.38 14.57
C ARG A 474 5.49 -12.54 14.43
N LEU A 475 4.34 -13.17 14.29
CA LEU A 475 3.04 -12.51 14.16
C LEU A 475 2.64 -11.80 15.46
N LEU A 476 2.84 -12.46 16.61
CA LEU A 476 2.57 -11.91 17.93
C LEU A 476 3.49 -10.73 18.27
N MET A 477 4.78 -10.77 17.87
CA MET A 477 5.70 -9.66 18.02
C MET A 477 5.13 -8.35 17.48
N ASN A 478 4.52 -8.37 16.29
CA ASN A 478 3.93 -7.20 15.66
C ASN A 478 2.70 -6.66 16.45
N ILE A 479 2.00 -7.52 17.18
CA ILE A 479 0.88 -7.14 18.03
C ILE A 479 1.37 -6.56 19.36
N PHE A 480 2.38 -7.18 20.00
CA PHE A 480 2.95 -6.70 21.25
C PHE A 480 3.66 -5.34 21.10
N ARG A 481 4.52 -5.20 20.07
CA ARG A 481 5.32 -3.98 19.81
C ARG A 481 4.46 -2.73 19.62
N THR A 482 3.26 -2.88 19.08
CA THR A 482 2.32 -1.77 18.85
C THR A 482 1.40 -1.49 20.03
N GLY A 483 1.55 -2.22 21.16
CA GLY A 483 0.80 -2.01 22.40
C GLY A 483 -0.67 -2.42 22.34
N LEU A 484 -1.07 -3.24 21.37
CA LEU A 484 -2.47 -3.68 21.23
C LEU A 484 -2.92 -4.57 22.38
N PHE A 485 -2.04 -5.38 22.97
CA PHE A 485 -2.37 -6.17 24.16
C PHE A 485 -2.69 -5.33 25.37
N GLU A 486 -2.03 -4.17 25.50
CA GLU A 486 -2.30 -3.24 26.60
C GLU A 486 -3.61 -2.49 26.33
N ASN A 487 -3.70 -1.76 25.22
CA ASN A 487 -4.89 -1.00 24.87
C ASN A 487 -5.10 -0.94 23.36
N ALA A 488 -6.10 -1.67 22.88
CA ALA A 488 -6.52 -1.67 21.48
C ALA A 488 -7.80 -0.83 21.23
N TYR A 489 -8.34 -0.18 22.27
CA TYR A 489 -9.61 0.55 22.20
C TYR A 489 -9.39 2.03 21.85
N LEU A 490 -10.39 2.64 21.24
CA LEU A 490 -10.39 4.01 20.75
C LEU A 490 -11.58 4.81 21.30
N GLU A 491 -11.40 6.11 21.42
CA GLU A 491 -12.50 7.07 21.67
C GLU A 491 -12.95 7.63 20.31
N PRO A 492 -14.16 7.28 19.77
CA PRO A 492 -14.56 7.63 18.42
C PRO A 492 -14.53 9.13 18.09
N VAL A 493 -14.88 9.98 19.07
CA VAL A 493 -14.84 11.44 18.92
C VAL A 493 -13.40 11.95 18.74
N LYS A 494 -12.43 11.38 19.47
CA LYS A 494 -11.01 11.73 19.30
C LYS A 494 -10.48 11.26 17.94
N SER A 495 -10.84 10.05 17.52
CA SER A 495 -10.50 9.53 16.19
C SER A 495 -10.95 10.45 15.07
N GLN A 496 -12.20 10.93 15.15
CA GLN A 496 -12.73 11.87 14.16
C GLN A 496 -12.00 13.22 14.16
N ALA A 497 -11.49 13.67 15.30
CA ALA A 497 -10.73 14.92 15.40
C ALA A 497 -9.29 14.81 14.88
N VAL A 498 -8.69 13.61 14.93
CA VAL A 498 -7.32 13.37 14.48
C VAL A 498 -7.24 13.18 12.97
N VAL A 499 -8.11 12.31 12.42
CA VAL A 499 -8.04 11.91 11.00
C VAL A 499 -8.45 13.07 10.09
N GLY A 500 -7.59 13.43 9.14
CA GLY A 500 -7.82 14.53 8.20
C GLY A 500 -7.91 15.89 8.86
N ASN A 501 -7.21 16.11 9.98
CA ASN A 501 -7.19 17.42 10.62
C ASN A 501 -6.53 18.47 9.71
N LYS A 502 -6.76 19.75 10.02
CA LYS A 502 -6.32 20.87 9.17
C LYS A 502 -4.82 20.92 8.94
N GLU A 503 -4.02 20.56 9.93
CA GLU A 503 -2.56 20.55 9.86
C GLU A 503 -2.10 19.47 8.89
N PHE A 504 -2.57 18.24 9.04
CA PHE A 504 -2.21 17.12 8.16
C PHE A 504 -2.67 17.34 6.72
N MET A 505 -3.87 17.93 6.53
CA MET A 505 -4.34 18.32 5.19
C MET A 505 -3.45 19.38 4.55
N ALA A 506 -2.98 20.39 5.31
CA ALA A 506 -2.11 21.45 4.81
C ALA A 506 -0.70 20.91 4.48
N GLU A 507 -0.16 20.02 5.29
CA GLU A 507 1.14 19.37 5.02
C GLU A 507 1.07 18.50 3.76
N GLY A 508 0.01 17.68 3.62
CA GLY A 508 -0.20 16.87 2.42
C GLY A 508 -0.33 17.72 1.15
N PHE A 509 -1.06 18.83 1.22
CA PHE A 509 -1.18 19.75 0.08
C PHE A 509 0.17 20.43 -0.26
N THR A 510 0.94 20.80 0.75
CA THR A 510 2.30 21.34 0.55
C THR A 510 3.22 20.33 -0.15
N ALA A 511 3.12 19.04 0.20
CA ALA A 511 3.84 17.97 -0.49
C ALA A 511 3.38 17.83 -1.96
N GLN A 512 2.07 17.95 -2.23
CA GLN A 512 1.54 17.94 -3.60
C GLN A 512 2.10 19.09 -4.43
N LEU A 513 2.15 20.32 -3.88
CA LEU A 513 2.75 21.50 -4.56
C LEU A 513 4.21 21.26 -4.94
N LYS A 514 4.98 20.63 -4.05
CA LYS A 514 6.40 20.30 -4.28
C LYS A 514 6.62 19.17 -5.30
N SER A 515 5.60 18.36 -5.56
CA SER A 515 5.68 17.19 -6.44
C SER A 515 5.31 17.46 -7.90
N VAL A 516 4.66 18.59 -8.20
CA VAL A 516 4.31 18.95 -9.58
C VAL A 516 5.57 19.34 -10.35
N VAL A 517 5.78 18.65 -11.48
CA VAL A 517 6.93 18.88 -12.37
C VAL A 517 6.54 19.79 -13.51
N MET A 518 7.23 20.88 -13.70
CA MET A 518 7.13 21.69 -14.92
C MET A 518 8.14 21.19 -15.96
N LEU A 519 7.64 20.70 -17.09
CA LEU A 519 8.45 20.11 -18.15
C LEU A 519 8.84 21.12 -19.21
N LYS A 520 7.93 22.03 -19.55
CA LYS A 520 8.08 23.05 -20.59
C LYS A 520 7.55 24.40 -20.11
N ASN A 521 8.26 25.47 -20.45
CA ASN A 521 7.84 26.85 -20.20
C ASN A 521 8.35 27.77 -21.32
N HIS A 522 7.83 27.55 -22.54
CA HIS A 522 8.25 28.31 -23.73
C HIS A 522 8.01 29.81 -23.56
N ALA A 523 8.99 30.62 -23.89
CA ALA A 523 8.95 32.08 -23.80
C ALA A 523 8.48 32.62 -22.42
N LYS A 524 8.69 31.85 -21.32
CA LYS A 524 8.23 32.18 -19.96
C LYS A 524 6.72 32.43 -19.91
N THR A 525 5.94 31.55 -20.56
CA THR A 525 4.45 31.57 -20.53
C THR A 525 3.89 31.53 -19.11
N LEU A 526 4.52 30.77 -18.22
CA LEU A 526 4.19 30.70 -16.80
C LEU A 526 5.22 31.50 -15.96
N PRO A 527 4.82 32.07 -14.81
CA PRO A 527 3.45 32.10 -14.26
C PRO A 527 2.54 33.10 -14.96
N LEU A 528 1.23 32.81 -15.02
CA LEU A 528 0.24 33.77 -15.49
C LEU A 528 0.09 34.93 -14.51
N GLN A 529 -0.01 36.15 -15.04
CA GLN A 529 -0.12 37.37 -14.23
C GLN A 529 -1.54 37.97 -14.31
N GLY A 530 -2.09 38.32 -13.17
CA GLY A 530 -3.39 38.95 -13.11
C GLY A 530 -4.56 38.00 -13.38
N ARG A 531 -5.76 38.58 -13.51
CA ARG A 531 -7.00 37.83 -13.74
C ARG A 531 -7.32 37.82 -15.24
N LEU A 532 -6.82 36.80 -15.93
CA LEU A 532 -6.96 36.63 -17.36
C LEU A 532 -8.28 35.95 -17.73
N LYS A 533 -8.71 36.11 -18.99
CA LYS A 533 -9.78 35.35 -19.61
C LYS A 533 -9.20 34.00 -20.09
N VAL A 534 -9.74 32.90 -19.57
CA VAL A 534 -9.23 31.56 -19.88
C VAL A 534 -10.28 30.72 -20.61
N TYR A 535 -9.83 30.01 -21.64
CA TYR A 535 -10.61 28.98 -22.29
C TYR A 535 -10.26 27.62 -21.73
N VAL A 536 -11.27 26.84 -21.26
CA VAL A 536 -11.13 25.47 -20.78
C VAL A 536 -11.90 24.55 -21.73
N PRO A 537 -11.25 23.71 -22.54
CA PRO A 537 -11.94 22.88 -23.52
C PRO A 537 -12.75 21.78 -22.85
N LYS A 538 -13.95 21.54 -23.39
CA LYS A 538 -14.81 20.42 -23.04
C LYS A 538 -14.56 19.27 -24.00
N ARG A 539 -14.63 18.04 -23.51
CA ARG A 539 -14.45 16.84 -24.31
C ARG A 539 -15.40 15.71 -23.91
N THR A 540 -15.65 14.80 -24.82
CA THR A 540 -16.56 13.68 -24.62
C THR A 540 -15.77 12.37 -24.55
N TYR A 541 -15.87 11.67 -23.43
CA TYR A 541 -15.34 10.33 -23.23
C TYR A 541 -16.37 9.27 -23.63
N LYS A 542 -15.91 8.16 -24.15
CA LYS A 542 -16.76 7.02 -24.55
C LYS A 542 -17.28 6.20 -23.36
N GLY A 543 -16.83 6.48 -22.16
CA GLY A 543 -17.13 5.79 -20.90
C GLY A 543 -15.92 5.74 -19.99
N THR A 544 -16.03 5.03 -18.88
CA THR A 544 -14.97 4.90 -17.88
C THR A 544 -14.18 3.62 -18.09
N TYR A 545 -12.87 3.69 -18.02
CA TYR A 545 -11.97 2.54 -18.02
C TYR A 545 -11.66 2.09 -16.60
N SER A 546 -11.68 0.79 -16.35
CA SER A 546 -11.25 0.19 -15.09
C SER A 546 -10.00 -0.69 -15.32
N GLN A 547 -9.00 -0.51 -14.49
CA GLN A 547 -7.78 -1.34 -14.53
C GLN A 547 -8.02 -2.85 -14.39
N TRP A 548 -9.14 -3.25 -13.81
CA TRP A 548 -9.52 -4.64 -13.61
C TRP A 548 -10.41 -5.19 -14.75
N SER A 549 -10.62 -4.39 -15.80
CA SER A 549 -11.45 -4.74 -16.95
C SER A 549 -10.72 -4.41 -18.25
N ASP A 550 -10.96 -5.19 -19.28
CA ASP A 550 -10.53 -4.97 -20.66
C ASP A 550 -11.55 -4.17 -21.48
N ARG A 551 -12.56 -3.57 -20.83
CA ARG A 551 -13.68 -2.89 -21.47
C ARG A 551 -13.89 -1.50 -20.90
N ILE A 552 -14.29 -0.57 -21.76
CA ILE A 552 -14.90 0.70 -21.35
C ILE A 552 -16.29 0.38 -20.78
N LYS A 553 -16.63 0.94 -19.63
CA LYS A 553 -17.92 0.76 -18.94
C LYS A 553 -18.65 2.09 -18.84
N GLY A 554 -19.97 2.01 -18.75
CA GLY A 554 -20.84 3.17 -18.60
C GLY A 554 -21.13 3.89 -19.92
N GLU A 555 -21.92 4.95 -19.81
CA GLU A 555 -22.32 5.78 -20.94
C GLU A 555 -21.26 6.83 -21.25
N PRO A 556 -21.20 7.36 -22.49
CA PRO A 556 -20.37 8.51 -22.83
C PRO A 556 -20.70 9.70 -21.90
N TYR A 557 -19.65 10.42 -21.49
CA TYR A 557 -19.81 11.59 -20.61
C TYR A 557 -18.91 12.74 -21.06
N GLU A 558 -19.31 13.95 -20.72
CA GLU A 558 -18.54 15.16 -21.01
C GLU A 558 -17.75 15.62 -19.78
N SER A 559 -16.51 16.12 -19.99
CA SER A 559 -15.66 16.64 -18.94
C SER A 559 -14.76 17.77 -19.43
N TYR A 560 -14.45 18.69 -18.54
CA TYR A 560 -13.41 19.72 -18.75
C TYR A 560 -12.03 19.28 -18.22
N GLY A 561 -11.94 18.11 -17.55
CA GLY A 561 -10.73 17.63 -16.88
C GLY A 561 -10.42 18.35 -15.56
N ILE A 562 -11.11 19.43 -15.27
CA ILE A 562 -11.01 20.20 -14.03
C ILE A 562 -12.38 20.79 -13.66
N SER A 563 -12.62 21.01 -12.37
CA SER A 563 -13.79 21.75 -11.92
C SER A 563 -13.70 23.23 -12.35
N LEU A 564 -14.68 23.71 -13.12
CA LEU A 564 -14.74 25.11 -13.54
C LEU A 564 -14.87 26.06 -12.33
N ASN A 565 -15.48 25.61 -11.22
CA ASN A 565 -15.56 26.41 -9.99
C ASN A 565 -14.16 26.64 -9.37
N LEU A 566 -13.27 25.66 -9.50
CA LEU A 566 -11.89 25.82 -9.08
C LEU A 566 -11.17 26.86 -9.97
N VAL A 567 -11.31 26.77 -11.29
CA VAL A 567 -10.69 27.72 -12.25
C VAL A 567 -11.16 29.16 -11.99
N ARG A 568 -12.46 29.36 -11.71
CA ARG A 568 -13.04 30.67 -11.40
C ARG A 568 -12.45 31.37 -10.17
N LYS A 569 -11.81 30.62 -9.26
CA LYS A 569 -11.10 31.21 -8.12
C LYS A 569 -9.86 32.01 -8.55
N TYR A 570 -9.32 31.71 -9.72
CA TYR A 570 -8.06 32.29 -10.24
C TYR A 570 -8.30 33.18 -11.47
N PHE A 571 -9.17 32.79 -12.40
CA PHE A 571 -9.33 33.37 -13.72
C PHE A 571 -10.80 33.51 -14.12
N ASP A 572 -11.06 34.32 -15.16
CA ASP A 572 -12.39 34.48 -15.76
C ASP A 572 -12.53 33.50 -16.94
N ILE A 573 -13.54 32.62 -16.89
CA ILE A 573 -13.74 31.61 -17.92
C ILE A 573 -14.56 32.20 -19.05
N VAL A 574 -14.11 32.00 -20.29
CA VAL A 574 -14.86 32.30 -21.54
C VAL A 574 -15.12 31.01 -22.31
N GLU A 575 -16.26 30.96 -23.01
CA GLU A 575 -16.65 29.79 -23.81
C GLU A 575 -16.03 29.81 -25.23
N ASN A 576 -15.83 31.02 -25.77
CA ASN A 576 -15.26 31.21 -27.09
C ASN A 576 -13.72 31.38 -26.98
N PRO A 577 -12.91 30.51 -27.61
CA PRO A 577 -11.45 30.62 -27.60
C PRO A 577 -10.95 31.97 -28.21
N ASP A 578 -11.70 32.58 -29.10
CA ASP A 578 -11.31 33.88 -29.66
C ASP A 578 -11.32 35.01 -28.63
N GLU A 579 -12.09 34.90 -27.55
CA GLU A 579 -12.16 35.85 -26.45
C GLU A 579 -11.15 35.58 -25.35
N ALA A 580 -10.52 34.44 -25.36
CA ALA A 580 -9.58 34.03 -24.33
C ALA A 580 -8.21 34.67 -24.54
N ASP A 581 -7.49 34.94 -23.44
CA ASP A 581 -6.09 35.32 -23.44
C ASP A 581 -5.19 34.07 -23.49
N VAL A 582 -5.62 32.97 -22.88
CA VAL A 582 -4.89 31.71 -22.74
C VAL A 582 -5.85 30.52 -22.61
N ALA A 583 -5.44 29.32 -23.06
CA ALA A 583 -6.18 28.10 -22.81
C ALA A 583 -5.51 27.25 -21.71
N LEU A 584 -6.34 26.66 -20.86
CA LEU A 584 -5.95 25.70 -19.82
C LEU A 584 -6.53 24.32 -20.15
N VAL A 585 -5.68 23.36 -20.48
CA VAL A 585 -6.08 22.02 -20.92
C VAL A 585 -5.60 20.98 -19.88
N PHE A 586 -6.54 20.38 -19.16
CA PHE A 586 -6.25 19.35 -18.16
C PHE A 586 -6.52 17.99 -18.77
N ILE A 587 -5.51 17.13 -18.85
CA ILE A 587 -5.57 15.80 -19.50
C ILE A 587 -5.03 14.69 -18.59
N GLN A 588 -5.38 13.46 -18.93
CA GLN A 588 -4.79 12.25 -18.36
C GLN A 588 -3.78 11.65 -19.34
N ALA A 589 -2.70 11.06 -18.82
CA ALA A 589 -1.73 10.31 -19.60
C ALA A 589 -2.40 9.15 -20.38
N PRO A 590 -1.75 8.62 -21.45
CA PRO A 590 -2.33 7.55 -22.28
C PRO A 590 -2.77 6.34 -21.46
N THR A 591 -4.00 5.88 -21.67
CA THR A 591 -4.58 4.72 -20.98
C THR A 591 -4.91 3.62 -21.98
N VAL A 592 -4.30 2.46 -21.79
CA VAL A 592 -4.53 1.24 -22.59
C VAL A 592 -4.95 0.09 -21.67
N ASP A 593 -5.30 -1.03 -22.30
CA ASP A 593 -5.62 -2.28 -21.61
C ASP A 593 -4.39 -2.93 -20.93
N ARG A 594 -4.61 -4.14 -20.42
CA ARG A 594 -3.63 -4.93 -19.66
C ARG A 594 -2.60 -5.66 -20.55
N GLY A 595 -2.60 -5.43 -21.86
CA GLY A 595 -1.73 -6.11 -22.82
C GLY A 595 -2.16 -7.55 -23.16
N HIS A 596 -3.43 -7.90 -22.90
CA HIS A 596 -4.00 -9.19 -23.26
C HIS A 596 -5.52 -9.10 -23.51
N HIS A 597 -5.99 -9.54 -24.69
CA HIS A 597 -7.36 -9.40 -25.16
C HIS A 597 -8.01 -10.72 -25.57
N LYS A 598 -9.21 -11.01 -25.06
CA LYS A 598 -10.04 -12.14 -25.53
C LYS A 598 -10.39 -12.02 -27.00
N SER A 599 -10.69 -10.82 -27.49
CA SER A 599 -11.05 -10.59 -28.88
C SER A 599 -9.93 -10.88 -29.90
N ASP A 600 -8.66 -10.85 -29.46
CA ASP A 600 -7.54 -11.28 -30.29
C ASP A 600 -7.51 -12.81 -30.41
N ILE A 601 -7.80 -13.52 -29.32
CA ILE A 601 -7.91 -15.00 -29.31
C ILE A 601 -9.07 -15.46 -30.21
N GLU A 602 -10.22 -14.80 -30.11
CA GLU A 602 -11.41 -15.11 -30.93
C GLU A 602 -11.13 -14.95 -32.45
N LYS A 603 -10.16 -14.10 -32.79
CA LYS A 603 -9.67 -13.89 -34.17
C LYS A 603 -8.51 -14.81 -34.55
N GLY A 604 -8.15 -15.78 -33.74
CA GLY A 604 -7.06 -16.73 -33.96
C GLY A 604 -5.68 -16.24 -33.53
N GLY A 605 -5.59 -15.13 -32.78
CA GLY A 605 -4.36 -14.64 -32.18
C GLY A 605 -4.05 -15.29 -30.84
N THR A 606 -2.92 -14.92 -30.25
CA THR A 606 -2.44 -15.41 -28.95
C THR A 606 -3.06 -14.69 -27.76
N GLY A 607 -3.81 -13.61 -27.98
CA GLY A 607 -4.32 -12.72 -26.94
C GLY A 607 -3.35 -11.59 -26.55
N TYR A 608 -2.04 -11.78 -26.69
CA TYR A 608 -1.03 -10.78 -26.31
C TYR A 608 -1.05 -9.59 -27.25
N THR A 609 -1.16 -8.38 -26.70
CA THR A 609 -1.23 -7.10 -27.40
C THR A 609 -0.22 -6.12 -26.80
N PRO A 610 0.22 -5.08 -27.53
CA PRO A 610 1.14 -4.08 -26.98
C PRO A 610 0.45 -3.23 -25.89
N ILE A 611 1.24 -2.74 -24.94
CA ILE A 611 0.87 -1.68 -23.99
C ILE A 611 1.53 -0.40 -24.50
N SER A 612 0.73 0.55 -25.00
CA SER A 612 1.22 1.80 -25.60
C SER A 612 1.31 2.94 -24.59
N LEU A 613 2.36 3.75 -24.69
CA LEU A 613 2.54 4.98 -23.91
C LEU A 613 2.29 6.24 -24.75
N GLN A 614 1.72 6.10 -25.96
CA GLN A 614 1.26 7.21 -26.83
C GLN A 614 -0.26 7.16 -26.99
N TYR A 615 -0.89 8.30 -27.35
CA TYR A 615 -2.34 8.39 -27.52
C TYR A 615 -2.84 7.79 -28.82
N GLY A 616 -2.10 8.00 -29.91
CA GLY A 616 -2.48 7.54 -31.24
C GLY A 616 -2.31 6.04 -31.43
N ASP A 617 -2.70 5.59 -32.62
CA ASP A 617 -2.57 4.19 -33.03
C ASP A 617 -1.10 3.77 -33.01
N TYR A 618 -0.84 2.63 -32.38
CA TYR A 618 0.51 2.06 -32.30
C TYR A 618 0.54 0.62 -32.85
N THR A 619 1.52 0.33 -33.69
CA THR A 619 1.84 -1.02 -34.15
C THR A 619 3.22 -1.41 -33.65
N ALA A 620 3.32 -2.54 -32.95
CA ALA A 620 4.52 -3.00 -32.27
C ALA A 620 5.58 -3.59 -33.23
N LYS A 621 6.15 -2.75 -34.07
CA LYS A 621 7.17 -3.14 -35.10
C LYS A 621 8.54 -3.40 -34.50
N TYR A 622 8.80 -2.90 -33.29
CA TYR A 622 10.09 -2.99 -32.58
C TYR A 622 10.07 -3.97 -31.41
N ALA A 623 8.91 -4.54 -31.09
CA ALA A 623 8.79 -5.57 -30.06
C ALA A 623 9.62 -6.80 -30.40
N ARG A 624 10.03 -7.55 -29.37
CA ARG A 624 10.71 -8.84 -29.55
C ARG A 624 9.84 -9.82 -30.36
N LYS A 625 10.40 -10.47 -31.36
CA LYS A 625 9.71 -11.51 -32.12
C LYS A 625 9.50 -12.79 -31.33
N GLN A 626 10.38 -13.05 -30.36
CA GLN A 626 10.31 -14.16 -29.42
C GLN A 626 10.26 -13.60 -28.00
N SER A 627 9.30 -14.04 -27.19
CA SER A 627 9.25 -13.72 -25.76
C SER A 627 10.41 -14.36 -24.99
N ILE A 628 10.83 -13.74 -23.89
CA ILE A 628 11.87 -14.27 -23.00
C ILE A 628 11.31 -15.45 -22.21
N ALA A 629 10.13 -15.28 -21.62
CA ALA A 629 9.45 -16.32 -20.86
C ALA A 629 8.35 -17.01 -21.69
N GLY A 630 8.18 -18.29 -21.46
CA GLY A 630 7.23 -19.13 -22.18
C GLY A 630 5.86 -19.23 -21.51
N GLY A 631 4.95 -19.96 -22.14
CA GLY A 631 3.54 -20.08 -21.90
C GLY A 631 3.04 -20.41 -20.48
N ASP A 632 1.72 -20.44 -20.37
CA ASP A 632 0.98 -20.92 -19.19
C ASP A 632 0.47 -22.34 -19.49
N PRO A 633 0.24 -23.22 -18.47
CA PRO A 633 -0.36 -24.55 -18.69
C PRO A 633 -1.71 -24.53 -19.43
N LYS A 634 -2.42 -23.39 -19.40
CA LYS A 634 -3.69 -23.18 -20.12
C LYS A 634 -3.54 -22.50 -21.48
N GLU A 635 -2.31 -22.23 -21.90
CA GLU A 635 -1.97 -21.76 -23.26
C GLU A 635 -1.50 -22.94 -24.12
N SER A 636 -1.88 -22.94 -25.41
CA SER A 636 -1.42 -23.93 -26.38
C SER A 636 -0.09 -23.57 -27.07
N PHE A 637 0.56 -22.49 -26.62
CA PHE A 637 1.79 -21.93 -27.22
C PHE A 637 2.75 -21.44 -26.13
N THR A 638 4.01 -21.23 -26.51
CA THR A 638 5.07 -20.74 -25.62
C THR A 638 5.54 -19.32 -25.98
N ASN A 639 5.33 -18.87 -27.21
CA ASN A 639 5.74 -17.53 -27.63
C ASN A 639 4.63 -16.52 -27.33
N ARG A 640 4.88 -15.63 -26.37
CA ARG A 640 3.98 -14.55 -25.91
C ARG A 640 4.22 -13.22 -26.63
N SER A 641 4.95 -13.22 -27.72
CA SER A 641 5.24 -12.02 -28.49
C SER A 641 3.97 -11.37 -29.04
N TYR A 642 3.96 -10.05 -29.01
CA TYR A 642 2.93 -9.21 -29.66
C TYR A 642 3.49 -8.43 -30.85
N TYR A 643 4.65 -8.86 -31.40
CA TYR A 643 5.26 -8.25 -32.56
C TYR A 643 4.28 -8.10 -33.70
N GLY A 644 4.22 -6.90 -34.32
CA GLY A 644 3.36 -6.56 -35.43
C GLY A 644 1.88 -6.31 -35.10
N LYS A 645 1.44 -6.52 -33.86
CA LYS A 645 0.07 -6.22 -33.42
C LYS A 645 -0.12 -4.73 -33.12
N SER A 646 -1.37 -4.26 -33.26
CA SER A 646 -1.73 -2.85 -33.10
C SER A 646 -2.67 -2.64 -31.92
N VAL A 647 -2.57 -1.44 -31.29
CA VAL A 647 -3.45 -0.98 -30.21
C VAL A 647 -3.72 0.51 -30.37
N THR A 648 -4.88 0.96 -29.86
CA THR A 648 -5.23 2.37 -29.70
C THR A 648 -5.62 2.61 -28.25
N THR A 649 -5.24 3.77 -27.68
CA THR A 649 -5.58 4.11 -26.30
C THR A 649 -7.08 4.42 -26.14
N PHE A 650 -7.59 4.17 -24.94
CA PHE A 650 -9.00 4.44 -24.62
C PHE A 650 -9.31 5.93 -24.56
N ASN A 651 -8.31 6.75 -24.20
CA ASN A 651 -8.44 8.19 -24.00
C ASN A 651 -7.71 9.02 -25.07
N LYS A 652 -7.68 8.56 -26.34
CA LYS A 652 -7.13 9.31 -27.49
C LYS A 652 -7.72 10.74 -27.60
N VAL A 653 -8.95 10.94 -27.13
CA VAL A 653 -9.63 12.23 -27.06
C VAL A 653 -8.84 13.31 -26.29
N GLU A 654 -7.94 12.92 -25.38
CA GLU A 654 -7.07 13.86 -24.67
C GLU A 654 -6.12 14.58 -25.63
N MET A 655 -5.41 13.81 -26.46
CA MET A 655 -4.56 14.36 -27.51
C MET A 655 -5.35 15.20 -28.51
N GLU A 656 -6.49 14.68 -29.00
CA GLU A 656 -7.35 15.38 -29.95
C GLU A 656 -7.82 16.73 -29.38
N THR A 657 -8.12 16.80 -28.08
CA THR A 657 -8.48 18.03 -27.37
C THR A 657 -7.34 19.04 -27.37
N VAL A 658 -6.11 18.61 -27.03
CA VAL A 658 -4.93 19.48 -27.05
C VAL A 658 -4.70 20.07 -28.45
N LEU A 659 -4.74 19.23 -29.50
CA LEU A 659 -4.51 19.65 -30.89
C LEU A 659 -5.62 20.59 -31.39
N ALA A 660 -6.88 20.30 -31.07
CA ALA A 660 -8.02 21.15 -31.44
C ALA A 660 -7.94 22.52 -30.72
N THR A 661 -7.55 22.52 -29.44
CA THR A 661 -7.36 23.75 -28.65
C THR A 661 -6.23 24.60 -29.25
N ARG A 662 -5.09 24.03 -29.60
CA ARG A 662 -4.00 24.75 -30.27
C ARG A 662 -4.49 25.40 -31.57
N LYS A 663 -5.24 24.65 -32.37
CA LYS A 663 -5.83 25.18 -33.63
C LYS A 663 -6.76 26.35 -33.38
N ALA A 664 -7.64 26.27 -32.38
CA ALA A 664 -8.59 27.32 -32.03
C ALA A 664 -7.89 28.56 -31.44
N MET A 665 -6.89 28.37 -30.59
CA MET A 665 -6.16 29.47 -29.95
C MET A 665 -5.17 30.19 -30.89
N GLY A 666 -4.82 29.61 -32.02
CA GLY A 666 -3.85 30.17 -32.96
C GLY A 666 -2.49 30.40 -32.31
N LYS A 667 -2.07 31.67 -32.13
CA LYS A 667 -0.79 32.05 -31.48
C LYS A 667 -0.90 32.32 -29.98
N LYS A 668 -2.11 32.30 -29.41
CA LYS A 668 -2.33 32.55 -27.99
C LYS A 668 -1.82 31.34 -27.17
N PRO A 669 -1.34 31.52 -25.94
CA PRO A 669 -0.74 30.46 -25.15
C PRO A 669 -1.73 29.30 -24.87
N VAL A 670 -1.20 28.07 -24.88
CA VAL A 670 -1.90 26.86 -24.47
C VAL A 670 -1.07 26.18 -23.38
N ILE A 671 -1.65 26.04 -22.20
CA ILE A 671 -1.05 25.39 -21.03
C ILE A 671 -1.68 24.02 -20.87
N VAL A 672 -0.86 22.97 -20.79
CA VAL A 672 -1.31 21.59 -20.60
C VAL A 672 -0.88 21.08 -19.24
N ALA A 673 -1.85 20.69 -18.41
CA ALA A 673 -1.63 20.03 -17.13
C ALA A 673 -2.00 18.55 -17.26
N ILE A 674 -1.07 17.65 -16.90
CA ILE A 674 -1.18 16.21 -17.13
C ILE A 674 -1.24 15.46 -15.80
N ALA A 675 -2.30 14.72 -15.55
CA ALA A 675 -2.36 13.70 -14.51
C ALA A 675 -1.79 12.39 -15.06
N ALA A 676 -0.70 11.90 -14.46
CA ALA A 676 0.01 10.72 -14.96
C ALA A 676 0.15 9.62 -13.88
N GLU A 677 0.05 8.38 -14.32
CA GLU A 677 0.29 7.18 -13.50
C GLU A 677 1.61 6.48 -13.85
N ARG A 678 2.21 6.86 -14.98
CA ARG A 678 3.43 6.27 -15.56
C ARG A 678 3.99 7.18 -16.64
N PRO A 679 5.19 6.91 -17.20
CA PRO A 679 5.74 7.65 -18.32
C PRO A 679 4.84 7.67 -19.56
N MET A 680 5.03 8.69 -20.42
CA MET A 680 4.30 8.81 -21.68
C MET A 680 5.17 9.39 -22.80
N CYS A 681 4.77 9.17 -24.05
CA CYS A 681 5.38 9.77 -25.22
C CYS A 681 4.79 11.18 -25.46
N PHE A 682 5.64 12.20 -25.52
CA PHE A 682 5.22 13.61 -25.66
C PHE A 682 5.13 14.11 -27.11
N HIS A 683 5.67 13.36 -28.08
CA HIS A 683 5.77 13.81 -29.47
C HIS A 683 4.45 14.19 -30.13
N GLU A 684 3.33 13.68 -29.62
CA GLU A 684 1.99 13.92 -30.14
C GLU A 684 1.38 15.27 -29.70
N ILE A 685 1.77 15.79 -28.54
CA ILE A 685 1.13 16.96 -27.92
C ILE A 685 2.09 18.12 -27.62
N GLU A 686 3.39 17.84 -27.44
CA GLU A 686 4.37 18.83 -26.94
C GLU A 686 4.39 20.11 -27.77
N LYS A 687 4.39 20.02 -29.12
CA LYS A 687 4.44 21.18 -30.01
C LYS A 687 3.17 22.04 -29.97
N ALA A 688 2.06 21.48 -29.48
CA ALA A 688 0.79 22.17 -29.32
C ALA A 688 0.69 22.95 -28.00
N ALA A 689 1.62 22.76 -27.06
CA ALA A 689 1.64 23.39 -25.75
C ALA A 689 2.80 24.39 -25.61
N ASP A 690 2.53 25.55 -25.01
CA ASP A 690 3.55 26.54 -24.63
C ASP A 690 4.11 26.27 -23.23
N ALA A 691 3.30 25.70 -22.34
CA ALA A 691 3.77 25.20 -21.06
C ALA A 691 3.13 23.81 -20.76
N ILE A 692 3.92 22.94 -20.12
CA ILE A 692 3.49 21.59 -19.73
C ILE A 692 3.86 21.37 -18.27
N LEU A 693 2.85 20.99 -17.50
CA LEU A 693 2.95 20.53 -16.12
C LEU A 693 2.53 19.06 -16.04
N ILE A 694 3.22 18.25 -15.24
CA ILE A 694 2.83 16.87 -14.97
C ILE A 694 2.79 16.63 -13.46
N GLY A 695 1.79 15.88 -13.00
CA GLY A 695 1.63 15.51 -11.60
C GLY A 695 1.22 14.03 -11.48
N PHE A 696 1.65 13.41 -10.39
CA PHE A 696 1.41 12.01 -10.10
C PHE A 696 0.51 11.91 -8.87
N GLU A 697 -0.79 11.72 -9.11
CA GLU A 697 -1.83 11.70 -8.07
C GLU A 697 -1.81 12.98 -7.18
N VAL A 698 -1.99 14.13 -7.82
CA VAL A 698 -2.12 15.42 -7.14
C VAL A 698 -3.47 16.06 -7.45
N GLN A 699 -3.98 16.88 -6.53
CA GLN A 699 -5.20 17.64 -6.73
C GLN A 699 -5.00 18.71 -7.81
N ASN A 700 -6.01 18.93 -8.64
CA ASN A 700 -5.97 19.96 -9.69
C ASN A 700 -5.67 21.38 -9.14
N GLN A 701 -5.96 21.63 -7.86
CA GLN A 701 -5.61 22.89 -7.21
C GLN A 701 -4.08 23.09 -7.15
N ALA A 702 -3.27 22.03 -7.02
CA ALA A 702 -1.81 22.16 -7.01
C ALA A 702 -1.30 22.71 -8.35
N PHE A 703 -1.86 22.26 -9.48
CA PHE A 703 -1.57 22.84 -10.79
C PHE A 703 -1.98 24.30 -10.88
N MET A 704 -3.18 24.64 -10.38
CA MET A 704 -3.71 26.01 -10.44
C MET A 704 -2.88 27.01 -9.62
N GLU A 705 -2.38 26.61 -8.45
CA GLU A 705 -1.49 27.45 -7.61
C GLU A 705 -0.18 27.79 -8.35
N ILE A 706 0.39 26.80 -9.09
CA ILE A 706 1.60 26.99 -9.89
C ILE A 706 1.28 27.85 -11.14
N ILE A 707 0.24 27.53 -11.89
CA ILE A 707 -0.17 28.27 -13.09
C ILE A 707 -0.40 29.74 -12.78
N ALA A 708 -1.05 30.04 -11.63
CA ALA A 708 -1.32 31.40 -11.17
C ALA A 708 -0.10 32.07 -10.48
N GLY A 709 1.05 31.44 -10.45
CA GLY A 709 2.29 32.00 -9.90
C GLY A 709 2.32 32.17 -8.38
N LYS A 710 1.41 31.51 -7.66
CA LYS A 710 1.38 31.58 -6.19
C LYS A 710 2.47 30.69 -5.56
N VAL A 711 2.89 29.65 -6.27
CA VAL A 711 3.94 28.72 -5.84
C VAL A 711 4.86 28.42 -7.03
N GLU A 712 6.16 28.44 -6.80
CA GLU A 712 7.15 28.04 -7.80
C GLU A 712 7.17 26.50 -7.95
N PRO A 713 7.18 25.94 -9.19
CA PRO A 713 7.31 24.51 -9.40
C PRO A 713 8.66 24.00 -8.91
N GLN A 714 8.68 22.85 -8.26
CA GLN A 714 9.86 22.26 -7.63
C GLN A 714 10.07 20.78 -7.96
N GLY A 715 9.07 20.13 -8.56
CA GLY A 715 9.10 18.70 -8.84
C GLY A 715 10.16 18.33 -9.88
N LEU A 716 10.65 17.10 -9.79
CA LEU A 716 11.60 16.48 -10.71
C LEU A 716 11.03 15.16 -11.22
N LEU A 717 11.32 14.76 -12.45
CA LEU A 717 10.85 13.51 -13.03
C LEU A 717 11.43 12.28 -12.28
N PRO A 718 10.60 11.43 -11.67
CA PRO A 718 11.06 10.22 -11.00
C PRO A 718 11.27 9.04 -11.95
N MET A 719 10.98 9.23 -13.24
CA MET A 719 11.16 8.26 -14.33
C MET A 719 11.46 8.99 -15.63
N GLN A 720 12.21 8.33 -16.51
CA GLN A 720 12.47 8.83 -17.87
C GLN A 720 11.17 8.92 -18.68
N MET A 721 10.98 9.99 -19.46
CA MET A 721 9.90 10.11 -20.44
C MET A 721 10.43 9.69 -21.82
N PRO A 722 9.92 8.59 -22.39
CA PRO A 722 10.46 8.00 -23.60
C PRO A 722 10.30 8.93 -24.82
N LYS A 723 11.29 8.92 -25.70
CA LYS A 723 11.24 9.63 -26.96
C LYS A 723 10.05 9.18 -27.82
N ASP A 724 9.83 7.89 -27.92
CA ASP A 724 8.81 7.23 -28.71
C ASP A 724 8.66 5.76 -28.25
N MET A 725 7.66 5.05 -28.78
CA MET A 725 7.44 3.64 -28.48
C MET A 725 8.57 2.71 -28.94
N ARG A 726 9.43 3.14 -29.84
CA ARG A 726 10.58 2.32 -30.23
C ARG A 726 11.55 2.12 -29.07
N THR A 727 11.93 3.21 -28.37
CA THR A 727 12.84 3.08 -27.22
C THR A 727 12.20 2.28 -26.06
N VAL A 728 10.88 2.34 -25.92
CA VAL A 728 10.13 1.53 -24.93
C VAL A 728 10.21 0.03 -25.25
N GLU A 729 10.18 -0.35 -26.52
CA GLU A 729 10.28 -1.76 -26.94
C GLU A 729 11.72 -2.29 -26.95
N GLU A 730 12.71 -1.39 -27.14
CA GLU A 730 14.13 -1.73 -27.20
C GLU A 730 14.79 -1.77 -25.81
N GLN A 731 14.14 -1.20 -24.76
CA GLN A 731 14.66 -1.20 -23.40
C GLN A 731 14.67 -2.60 -22.76
N CYS A 732 15.46 -2.76 -21.69
CA CYS A 732 15.46 -3.94 -20.83
C CYS A 732 14.55 -3.71 -19.63
N GLU A 733 13.60 -4.60 -19.37
CA GLU A 733 12.59 -4.45 -18.29
C GLU A 733 13.22 -4.24 -16.91
N ASP A 734 14.46 -4.67 -16.71
CA ASP A 734 15.17 -4.63 -15.42
C ASP A 734 16.22 -3.51 -15.29
N LEU A 735 16.46 -2.72 -16.35
CA LEU A 735 17.44 -1.64 -16.31
C LEU A 735 16.78 -0.27 -16.09
N PRO A 736 17.22 0.52 -15.11
CA PRO A 736 16.85 1.93 -15.02
C PRO A 736 17.64 2.76 -16.07
N PHE A 737 17.09 3.88 -16.50
CA PHE A 737 17.76 4.90 -17.31
C PHE A 737 18.28 4.44 -18.69
N ASP A 738 17.74 3.37 -19.25
CA ASP A 738 18.21 2.81 -20.53
C ASP A 738 17.39 3.25 -21.76
N MET A 739 16.36 4.09 -21.56
CA MET A 739 15.57 4.64 -22.66
C MET A 739 16.18 5.93 -23.23
N LYS A 740 15.97 6.15 -24.52
CA LYS A 740 16.17 7.47 -25.13
C LYS A 740 15.02 8.38 -24.73
N CYS A 741 15.36 9.46 -24.02
CA CYS A 741 14.38 10.42 -23.54
C CYS A 741 13.84 11.34 -24.64
N TYR A 742 12.62 11.84 -24.45
CA TYR A 742 12.05 12.87 -25.29
C TYR A 742 12.83 14.18 -25.14
N LYS A 743 13.05 14.86 -26.28
CA LYS A 743 13.65 16.20 -26.31
C LYS A 743 12.66 17.17 -26.92
N ASP A 744 12.29 18.22 -26.18
CA ASP A 744 11.31 19.20 -26.60
C ASP A 744 11.88 20.22 -27.63
N ALA A 745 11.01 21.10 -28.13
CA ALA A 745 11.37 22.12 -29.11
C ALA A 745 12.33 23.18 -28.56
N ASP A 746 12.36 23.37 -27.22
CA ASP A 746 13.25 24.32 -26.54
C ASP A 746 14.62 23.68 -26.20
N GLY A 747 14.79 22.38 -26.51
CA GLY A 747 16.03 21.64 -26.31
C GLY A 747 16.14 20.92 -24.97
N ASN A 748 15.12 20.96 -24.12
CA ASN A 748 15.08 20.24 -22.85
C ASN A 748 14.88 18.74 -23.06
N VAL A 749 15.59 17.94 -22.28
CA VAL A 749 15.48 16.47 -22.30
C VAL A 749 14.69 16.02 -21.08
N TYR A 750 13.59 15.31 -21.29
CA TYR A 750 12.71 14.84 -20.21
C TYR A 750 13.28 13.56 -19.58
N ASP A 751 14.46 13.70 -19.00
CA ASP A 751 15.21 12.62 -18.37
C ASP A 751 14.86 12.50 -16.86
N TYR A 752 15.28 11.45 -16.23
CA TYR A 752 15.20 11.30 -14.77
C TYR A 752 15.88 12.50 -14.05
N ALA A 753 15.27 12.97 -12.97
CA ALA A 753 15.68 14.16 -12.21
C ALA A 753 15.59 15.50 -12.99
N TYR A 754 14.87 15.55 -14.12
CA TYR A 754 14.59 16.77 -14.85
C TYR A 754 13.34 17.48 -14.33
N GLY A 755 13.38 18.79 -14.25
CA GLY A 755 12.28 19.71 -13.97
C GLY A 755 12.70 21.16 -14.14
N LEU A 756 11.72 22.04 -14.34
CA LEU A 756 11.91 23.49 -14.46
C LEU A 756 11.33 24.21 -13.25
N ASN A 757 11.98 25.30 -12.86
CA ASN A 757 11.41 26.37 -12.04
C ASN A 757 11.34 27.69 -12.85
N TRP A 758 11.02 28.81 -12.21
CA TRP A 758 10.94 30.09 -12.91
C TRP A 758 12.28 30.58 -13.48
N SER A 759 13.38 30.07 -12.94
CA SER A 759 14.75 30.41 -13.37
C SER A 759 15.29 29.51 -14.49
N GLY A 760 14.65 28.39 -14.76
CA GLY A 760 15.05 27.37 -15.75
C GLY A 760 15.18 25.98 -15.16
N VAL A 761 16.12 25.17 -15.69
CA VAL A 761 16.34 23.80 -15.22
C VAL A 761 16.81 23.80 -13.76
N ILE A 762 16.10 23.04 -12.93
CA ILE A 762 16.41 22.89 -11.50
C ILE A 762 17.75 22.18 -11.35
N LYS A 763 18.66 22.83 -10.60
CA LYS A 763 19.97 22.29 -10.21
C LYS A 763 20.17 22.60 -8.74
N ASP A 764 20.04 21.61 -7.91
CA ASP A 764 20.18 21.71 -6.46
C ASP A 764 20.73 20.39 -5.87
N TRP A 765 20.83 20.33 -4.54
CA TRP A 765 21.34 19.16 -3.82
C TRP A 765 20.63 17.85 -4.22
N ARG A 766 19.36 17.89 -4.63
CA ARG A 766 18.58 16.73 -5.03
C ARG A 766 19.10 16.15 -6.34
N THR A 767 19.29 17.00 -7.35
CA THR A 767 19.86 16.60 -8.64
C THR A 767 21.32 16.18 -8.49
N GLU A 768 22.11 16.84 -7.63
CA GLU A 768 23.48 16.43 -7.34
C GLU A 768 23.57 15.06 -6.68
N LYS A 769 22.63 14.75 -5.78
CA LYS A 769 22.59 13.49 -5.05
C LYS A 769 22.06 12.33 -5.87
N TYR A 770 21.00 12.55 -6.66
CA TYR A 770 20.20 11.46 -7.23
C TYR A 770 20.26 11.34 -8.75
N ALA A 771 20.63 12.38 -9.50
CA ALA A 771 20.76 12.25 -10.95
C ALA A 771 21.85 11.23 -11.31
N PRO A 772 21.63 10.39 -12.35
CA PRO A 772 22.64 9.46 -12.82
C PRO A 772 23.91 10.21 -13.21
N LYS A 773 25.06 9.74 -12.76
CA LYS A 773 26.34 10.27 -13.24
C LYS A 773 26.48 9.86 -14.70
N LYS A 774 26.50 10.80 -15.61
CA LYS A 774 26.87 10.52 -17.01
C LYS A 774 28.35 10.12 -17.03
N GLU A 775 28.60 8.86 -17.41
CA GLU A 775 29.96 8.40 -17.72
C GLU A 775 30.51 9.13 -18.95
#